data_5806645d945fde9b0fbcedeb4b24423c
#
_entry.id   5806645d945fde9b0fbcedeb4b24423c
#
_cell.length_a   1.000
_cell.length_b   1.000
_cell.length_c   1.000
_cell.angle_alpha   90.00
_cell.angle_beta   90.00
_cell.angle_gamma   90.00
#
_symmetry.space_group_name_H-M   'P 1'
#
loop_
_entity.id
_entity.type
_entity.pdbx_description
1 polymer ?
#
loop_
_entity_poly.entity_id
_entity_poly.type
_entity_poly.pdbx_seq_one_letter_code
_entity_poly.pdbx_strand_id
1 'polypeptide(L)'
;MSLRDRFIQPDSKAGPFAGTITGALIACAIAGGSVYAQPDQSTAESEPADESPVVLQQIPDAQTPDAQYPDDPDSGDRPASAGRVVRAFDFEEREYNPLPIPLGWLRAQEDPDVPRIRPGFPIWNGATIEYNAPAFSGIGTARLPTAGGSTSLTLRHGEINIFPNADYLVSARVRTDGLEHAKARVLARLLNEHGVAIEGAVSTTPLVNTKGDWQQVALEVEGVYPDAAFIQIELELLQPEQQGLAHGMNKFAVWEQDYSGDAYFDNLIIAQLPRLDITTGLPGNIAESNEPPPLQVLVRDLTGDAIVARVRIFDVFGREVARSVLPNHDRRLRTDWTPDLPGFGWYRAVLDISVDQQLVGIRTLDFIWSSPGEANINSGMFSIFAELTNPIIAESAPALIKGSGVTRASIETWDINTQSESLVDGSALMNTIDDLVNAQIDLSMVFSQLPRELATTLAVDPDEVMPVFAGPSPAWVPWAGSMLDEYGQAVAHWRFGDQPTLESAATLNAELDRINSALRGYVPGPMIVTPWAIDRPIEPTLTRPNRQLLLMDHGDTSEAVMPLVVEEWFASARSQTQGKPDQLPSLGMVLSPSHEIRTWSSVEIWSSVGGLARKAISFWWAASLTGLDNDRFDLELRDAWWVSKGKRGQVMPAPEVVVWKTLATHLGGRSAIEQIDLVPGVHMLVAGPQQIRANAQTSQDGRFFAPGSDEAQAGEDESGIMILWLDEPSLDPVVLNLPVSMGAVSSFDVFNNETVIDLERVGGLSLPVHRIEIGRSPIIIKGVNTQLVRFLSSIKLTPDRLQAKSGIHHHSVTLSNPWPITIRGQLYIVEPGGYTDPDGNIDRSWEIKPRVLPFVLDPNEQSELPIELAYSLGELAGEKKLSFDVELQADQDYPLMRLERTIELGYDGIEMFATARKAQDGIVIVSVHVTNLLDVVQDFELIAIPPNESRLRRSINGIAPGEQAIREFAFTKADSGDQIIVALLLRDSSIRLNQSVTVP
;
A
#
# COMPACT_ATOMS: atom_id res chain seq x y z
N MET A 1 -6.02 32.78 -1.68
CA MET A 1 -5.96 31.82 -2.80
C MET A 1 -5.52 30.53 -2.17
N SER A 2 -6.37 29.50 -2.15
CA SER A 2 -6.01 28.22 -1.57
C SER A 2 -4.97 27.54 -2.46
N LEU A 3 -4.06 26.78 -1.88
CA LEU A 3 -3.05 26.00 -2.59
C LEU A 3 -3.63 25.07 -3.67
N ARG A 4 -4.91 24.71 -3.58
CA ARG A 4 -5.65 23.92 -4.57
C ARG A 4 -5.78 24.57 -5.95
N ASP A 5 -5.82 25.87 -6.04
CA ASP A 5 -5.96 26.58 -7.33
C ASP A 5 -4.73 26.44 -8.25
N ARG A 6 -3.62 25.89 -7.73
CA ARG A 6 -2.40 25.66 -8.50
C ARG A 6 -2.33 24.29 -9.19
N PHE A 7 -3.15 23.31 -8.75
CA PHE A 7 -3.07 21.93 -9.26
C PHE A 7 -4.30 21.45 -10.04
N ILE A 8 -5.36 22.28 -10.16
CA ILE A 8 -6.56 21.91 -10.89
C ILE A 8 -6.87 22.99 -11.92
N GLN A 9 -6.27 22.89 -13.09
CA GLN A 9 -6.83 23.39 -14.33
C GLN A 9 -6.59 22.39 -15.46
N PRO A 10 -7.59 21.59 -15.84
CA PRO A 10 -7.83 21.29 -17.23
C PRO A 10 -8.84 22.31 -17.77
N ASP A 11 -8.43 23.10 -18.73
CA ASP A 11 -9.29 23.96 -19.52
C ASP A 11 -10.43 23.16 -20.14
N SER A 12 -11.64 23.32 -19.63
CA SER A 12 -12.86 22.83 -20.27
C SER A 12 -13.54 23.97 -21.03
N LYS A 13 -13.14 24.17 -22.27
CA LYS A 13 -13.98 24.78 -23.30
C LYS A 13 -14.02 23.87 -24.51
N ALA A 14 -15.01 23.02 -24.58
CA ALA A 14 -15.45 22.42 -25.83
C ALA A 14 -16.97 22.19 -25.76
N GLY A 15 -17.67 22.82 -26.63
CA GLY A 15 -19.07 22.58 -26.92
C GLY A 15 -19.28 21.26 -27.69
N PRO A 16 -20.53 20.82 -27.88
CA PRO A 16 -20.85 19.47 -28.24
C PRO A 16 -20.67 19.19 -29.73
N PHE A 17 -19.89 18.18 -30.08
CA PHE A 17 -20.01 17.50 -31.38
C PHE A 17 -20.10 16.00 -31.17
N ALA A 18 -21.23 15.46 -31.60
CA ALA A 18 -21.46 14.02 -31.72
C ALA A 18 -20.65 13.45 -32.89
N GLY A 19 -19.96 12.36 -32.64
CA GLY A 19 -19.26 11.63 -33.71
C GLY A 19 -18.86 10.25 -33.23
N THR A 20 -19.65 9.28 -33.65
CA THR A 20 -19.45 7.85 -33.51
C THR A 20 -18.19 7.42 -34.26
N ILE A 21 -17.23 6.75 -33.62
CA ILE A 21 -16.18 5.98 -34.30
C ILE A 21 -15.98 4.64 -33.58
N THR A 22 -16.23 3.61 -34.34
CA THR A 22 -16.04 2.18 -34.11
C THR A 22 -14.54 1.85 -33.97
N GLY A 23 -14.13 1.21 -32.87
CA GLY A 23 -12.77 0.73 -32.68
C GLY A 23 -12.57 -0.68 -33.21
N ALA A 24 -11.48 -0.91 -33.90
CA ALA A 24 -11.04 -2.21 -34.36
C ALA A 24 -9.92 -2.76 -33.47
N LEU A 25 -10.13 -3.97 -32.96
CA LEU A 25 -9.12 -4.82 -32.33
C LEU A 25 -8.17 -5.37 -33.41
N ILE A 26 -6.86 -5.30 -33.16
CA ILE A 26 -5.86 -6.05 -33.91
C ILE A 26 -5.18 -7.03 -32.96
N ALA A 27 -5.45 -8.30 -33.16
CA ALA A 27 -4.68 -9.40 -32.63
C ALA A 27 -3.56 -9.76 -33.62
N CYS A 28 -2.31 -9.85 -33.16
CA CYS A 28 -1.23 -10.43 -33.92
C CYS A 28 -0.81 -11.76 -33.30
N ALA A 29 -1.09 -12.83 -34.07
CA ALA A 29 -0.51 -14.15 -33.87
C ALA A 29 0.81 -14.24 -34.65
N ILE A 30 1.85 -14.81 -34.04
CA ILE A 30 3.07 -15.20 -34.74
C ILE A 30 3.28 -16.71 -34.55
N ALA A 31 3.36 -17.38 -35.66
CA ALA A 31 3.73 -18.79 -35.78
C ALA A 31 5.13 -18.93 -36.39
N GLY A 32 5.96 -19.71 -35.74
CA GLY A 32 6.84 -20.77 -36.19
C GLY A 32 7.90 -20.56 -37.28
N GLY A 33 9.07 -21.12 -36.98
CA GLY A 33 10.03 -21.51 -38.00
C GLY A 33 11.45 -21.73 -37.52
N SER A 34 11.78 -22.97 -37.21
CA SER A 34 13.14 -23.49 -37.00
C SER A 34 13.94 -23.58 -38.28
N VAL A 35 15.25 -23.45 -38.28
CA VAL A 35 16.23 -24.23 -39.03
C VAL A 35 17.65 -24.18 -38.42
N TYR A 36 18.26 -25.35 -38.37
CA TYR A 36 19.61 -25.77 -37.98
C TYR A 36 20.80 -25.08 -38.70
N ALA A 37 21.96 -24.99 -37.99
CA ALA A 37 23.24 -25.55 -38.45
C ALA A 37 24.37 -25.37 -37.41
N GLN A 38 25.01 -26.42 -37.01
CA GLN A 38 26.44 -26.57 -36.65
C GLN A 38 27.19 -27.09 -37.93
N PRO A 39 28.54 -27.14 -37.99
CA PRO A 39 29.60 -27.27 -37.00
C PRO A 39 30.88 -26.39 -37.30
N ASP A 40 31.99 -26.35 -36.59
CA ASP A 40 33.04 -27.36 -36.50
C ASP A 40 34.25 -26.89 -35.65
N GLN A 41 35.02 -27.88 -35.26
CA GLN A 41 36.15 -27.96 -34.33
C GLN A 41 37.46 -27.31 -34.75
N SER A 42 38.30 -27.06 -33.79
CA SER A 42 39.72 -27.53 -33.58
C SER A 42 40.61 -26.34 -33.18
N THR A 43 41.49 -26.40 -32.26
CA THR A 43 42.57 -27.15 -31.68
C THR A 43 43.36 -26.30 -30.68
N ALA A 44 43.53 -26.71 -29.48
CA ALA A 44 44.70 -27.16 -28.75
C ALA A 44 45.88 -26.19 -28.40
N GLU A 45 46.29 -26.30 -27.13
CA GLU A 45 47.61 -26.05 -26.47
C GLU A 45 47.83 -24.62 -25.96
N SER A 46 48.20 -24.33 -24.71
CA SER A 46 48.89 -24.99 -23.60
C SER A 46 48.89 -24.10 -22.37
N GLU A 47 48.85 -24.69 -21.16
CA GLU A 47 49.03 -24.06 -19.85
C GLU A 47 50.44 -23.43 -19.65
N PRO A 48 50.67 -22.54 -18.63
CA PRO A 48 50.56 -22.97 -17.22
C PRO A 48 50.03 -21.93 -16.19
N ALA A 49 49.39 -22.51 -15.18
CA ALA A 49 49.32 -22.22 -13.72
C ALA A 49 49.71 -20.79 -13.19
N ASP A 50 48.85 -20.12 -12.46
CA ASP A 50 48.60 -20.23 -11.03
C ASP A 50 47.87 -19.02 -10.48
N GLU A 51 47.17 -19.19 -9.39
CA GLU A 51 46.46 -18.21 -8.56
C GLU A 51 44.98 -17.94 -8.88
N SER A 52 44.14 -18.68 -8.14
CA SER A 52 42.70 -18.57 -8.10
C SER A 52 42.22 -17.35 -7.32
N PRO A 53 41.32 -16.52 -7.86
CA PRO A 53 40.34 -15.83 -7.04
C PRO A 53 39.08 -16.69 -6.94
N VAL A 54 38.54 -16.75 -5.76
CA VAL A 54 37.28 -17.40 -5.42
C VAL A 54 36.16 -16.84 -6.32
N VAL A 55 35.77 -17.62 -7.33
CA VAL A 55 34.62 -17.35 -8.17
C VAL A 55 33.39 -17.71 -7.35
N LEU A 56 32.67 -16.70 -6.89
CA LEU A 56 31.27 -16.86 -6.56
C LEU A 56 30.57 -17.42 -7.79
N GLN A 57 30.11 -18.68 -7.69
CA GLN A 57 29.30 -19.31 -8.69
C GLN A 57 28.06 -18.42 -8.92
N GLN A 58 27.95 -17.85 -10.10
CA GLN A 58 26.69 -17.36 -10.64
C GLN A 58 25.71 -18.52 -10.62
N ILE A 59 24.71 -18.40 -9.79
CA ILE A 59 23.49 -19.23 -9.84
C ILE A 59 22.89 -18.99 -11.23
N PRO A 60 22.63 -20.03 -12.05
CA PRO A 60 22.00 -19.81 -13.35
C PRO A 60 20.65 -19.13 -13.14
N ASP A 61 20.34 -18.15 -14.00
CA ASP A 61 19.01 -17.55 -14.12
C ASP A 61 17.98 -18.65 -14.23
N ALA A 62 17.40 -19.03 -13.10
CA ALA A 62 16.18 -19.77 -13.07
C ALA A 62 15.12 -18.79 -13.57
N GLN A 63 14.65 -18.99 -14.79
CA GLN A 63 13.36 -18.46 -15.23
C GLN A 63 12.36 -18.77 -14.11
N THR A 64 12.09 -17.78 -13.29
CA THR A 64 11.01 -17.84 -12.31
C THR A 64 9.71 -18.00 -13.10
N PRO A 65 9.01 -19.15 -13.02
CA PRO A 65 7.60 -19.13 -13.36
C PRO A 65 6.98 -18.06 -12.43
N ASP A 66 6.12 -17.22 -12.96
CA ASP A 66 5.27 -16.36 -12.14
C ASP A 66 4.74 -17.20 -10.98
N ALA A 67 5.30 -17.00 -9.80
CA ALA A 67 4.81 -17.64 -8.60
C ALA A 67 3.53 -16.91 -8.22
N GLN A 68 2.46 -17.28 -8.88
CA GLN A 68 1.13 -16.93 -8.40
C GLN A 68 1.04 -17.52 -6.99
N TYR A 69 0.69 -16.68 -6.02
CA TYR A 69 0.15 -17.20 -4.76
C TYR A 69 -0.89 -18.24 -5.11
N PRO A 70 -0.90 -19.42 -4.46
CA PRO A 70 -2.01 -20.33 -4.66
C PRO A 70 -3.26 -19.50 -4.40
N ASP A 71 -4.13 -19.46 -5.39
CA ASP A 71 -5.38 -18.70 -5.34
C ASP A 71 -6.00 -18.87 -3.97
N ASP A 72 -6.46 -17.76 -3.38
CA ASP A 72 -7.12 -17.73 -2.09
C ASP A 72 -8.06 -18.94 -2.01
N PRO A 73 -7.96 -19.81 -1.00
CA PRO A 73 -8.88 -20.91 -0.83
C PRO A 73 -10.35 -20.46 -0.81
N ASP A 74 -10.62 -19.19 -0.59
CA ASP A 74 -11.93 -18.56 -0.71
C ASP A 74 -12.28 -18.06 -2.12
N SER A 75 -11.32 -17.98 -3.08
CA SER A 75 -11.63 -17.74 -4.49
C SER A 75 -12.29 -18.98 -5.07
N GLY A 76 -13.45 -18.81 -5.72
CA GLY A 76 -14.31 -19.91 -6.16
C GLY A 76 -13.76 -20.91 -7.19
N ASP A 77 -12.45 -20.99 -7.39
CA ASP A 77 -11.78 -21.84 -8.39
C ASP A 77 -11.17 -23.14 -7.81
N ARG A 78 -11.68 -23.62 -6.66
CA ARG A 78 -11.26 -24.90 -6.12
C ARG A 78 -11.71 -26.05 -7.03
N PRO A 79 -10.85 -27.03 -7.32
CA PRO A 79 -11.28 -28.22 -8.05
C PRO A 79 -12.36 -28.96 -7.27
N ALA A 80 -13.44 -29.33 -7.94
CA ALA A 80 -14.60 -30.00 -7.39
C ALA A 80 -14.34 -31.39 -6.72
N SER A 81 -13.07 -31.83 -6.62
CA SER A 81 -12.64 -33.12 -6.10
C SER A 81 -11.94 -33.07 -4.74
N ALA A 82 -11.97 -31.95 -4.05
CA ALA A 82 -11.36 -31.85 -2.73
C ALA A 82 -12.25 -32.50 -1.67
N GLY A 83 -11.87 -33.67 -1.17
CA GLY A 83 -12.54 -34.36 -0.08
C GLY A 83 -13.29 -35.62 -0.48
N ARG A 84 -13.81 -36.34 0.54
CA ARG A 84 -14.64 -37.53 0.32
C ARG A 84 -16.04 -37.14 -0.07
N VAL A 85 -16.48 -37.47 -1.28
CA VAL A 85 -17.85 -37.20 -1.71
C VAL A 85 -18.84 -37.98 -0.82
N VAL A 86 -19.71 -37.25 -0.13
CA VAL A 86 -20.80 -37.79 0.69
C VAL A 86 -22.05 -37.96 -0.14
N ARG A 87 -22.36 -36.97 -0.96
CA ARG A 87 -23.51 -36.99 -1.87
C ARG A 87 -23.21 -36.16 -3.13
N ALA A 88 -23.72 -36.60 -4.27
CA ALA A 88 -23.72 -35.84 -5.51
C ALA A 88 -25.14 -35.85 -6.10
N PHE A 89 -25.51 -34.70 -6.70
CA PHE A 89 -26.76 -34.54 -7.42
C PHE A 89 -26.41 -34.03 -8.83
N ASP A 90 -26.65 -34.93 -9.83
CA ASP A 90 -26.44 -34.66 -11.26
C ASP A 90 -27.76 -34.36 -11.99
N PHE A 91 -28.90 -34.44 -11.27
CA PHE A 91 -30.25 -34.22 -11.79
C PHE A 91 -30.64 -35.10 -12.98
N GLU A 92 -29.94 -36.20 -13.22
CA GLU A 92 -30.18 -37.14 -14.31
C GLU A 92 -31.28 -38.18 -13.96
N GLU A 93 -32.45 -37.69 -13.51
CA GLU A 93 -33.50 -38.54 -12.94
C GLU A 93 -34.61 -38.93 -13.95
N ARG A 94 -34.46 -38.61 -15.23
CA ARG A 94 -35.52 -38.72 -16.26
C ARG A 94 -36.15 -40.13 -16.34
N GLU A 95 -35.36 -41.17 -16.15
CA GLU A 95 -35.84 -42.56 -16.33
C GLU A 95 -36.66 -43.06 -15.14
N TYR A 96 -36.45 -42.56 -13.94
CA TYR A 96 -37.05 -43.08 -12.70
C TYR A 96 -37.81 -42.05 -11.87
N ASN A 97 -37.72 -40.79 -12.20
CA ASN A 97 -38.45 -39.72 -11.51
C ASN A 97 -39.54 -39.14 -12.44
N PRO A 98 -40.82 -39.45 -12.21
CA PRO A 98 -41.95 -38.85 -12.98
C PRO A 98 -42.35 -37.48 -12.49
N LEU A 99 -41.77 -37.02 -11.38
CA LEU A 99 -42.09 -35.70 -10.78
C LEU A 99 -41.30 -34.57 -11.47
N PRO A 100 -41.86 -33.37 -11.50
CA PRO A 100 -41.16 -32.23 -12.10
C PRO A 100 -40.07 -31.63 -11.19
N ILE A 101 -39.86 -32.17 -10.01
CA ILE A 101 -38.82 -31.75 -9.06
C ILE A 101 -37.87 -32.92 -8.75
N PRO A 102 -36.60 -32.63 -8.36
CA PRO A 102 -35.67 -33.71 -8.03
C PRO A 102 -36.10 -34.52 -6.81
N LEU A 103 -35.74 -35.78 -6.77
CA LEU A 103 -36.04 -36.69 -5.66
C LEU A 103 -35.33 -36.18 -4.38
N GLY A 104 -36.07 -36.13 -3.28
CA GLY A 104 -35.57 -35.63 -2.02
C GLY A 104 -35.57 -34.10 -1.87
N TRP A 105 -36.00 -33.37 -2.89
CA TRP A 105 -36.10 -31.93 -2.86
C TRP A 105 -37.53 -31.46 -2.70
N LEU A 106 -37.70 -30.24 -2.22
CA LEU A 106 -38.96 -29.52 -2.00
C LEU A 106 -38.84 -28.12 -2.56
N ARG A 107 -39.93 -27.60 -3.13
CA ARG A 107 -40.05 -26.18 -3.40
C ARG A 107 -40.25 -25.42 -2.06
N ALA A 108 -39.80 -24.19 -1.97
CA ALA A 108 -39.92 -23.38 -0.76
C ALA A 108 -41.35 -23.36 -0.17
N GLN A 109 -42.34 -23.44 -1.03
CA GLN A 109 -43.77 -23.36 -0.64
C GLN A 109 -44.35 -24.75 -0.22
N GLU A 110 -43.62 -25.83 -0.40
CA GLU A 110 -44.05 -27.19 -0.11
C GLU A 110 -43.41 -27.78 1.15
N ASP A 111 -42.44 -27.05 1.75
CA ASP A 111 -41.83 -27.44 3.00
C ASP A 111 -42.84 -27.31 4.16
N PRO A 112 -43.16 -28.41 4.86
CA PRO A 112 -44.12 -28.39 5.96
C PRO A 112 -43.68 -27.55 7.17
N ASP A 113 -42.35 -27.35 7.30
CA ASP A 113 -41.71 -26.64 8.41
C ASP A 113 -41.57 -25.12 8.13
N VAL A 114 -41.82 -24.68 6.91
CA VAL A 114 -41.77 -23.26 6.49
C VAL A 114 -43.20 -22.72 6.37
N PRO A 115 -43.46 -21.46 6.81
CA PRO A 115 -44.78 -20.84 6.57
C PRO A 115 -45.15 -20.91 5.08
N ARG A 116 -46.41 -21.28 4.79
CA ARG A 116 -46.92 -21.41 3.42
C ARG A 116 -46.76 -20.16 2.57
N ILE A 117 -46.49 -19.02 3.18
CA ILE A 117 -46.19 -17.75 2.52
C ILE A 117 -44.79 -17.34 3.00
N ARG A 118 -43.80 -17.55 2.14
CA ARG A 118 -42.47 -16.98 2.31
C ARG A 118 -42.42 -15.64 1.57
N PRO A 119 -42.27 -14.48 2.26
CA PRO A 119 -42.18 -13.20 1.61
C PRO A 119 -41.14 -13.15 0.50
N GLY A 120 -41.49 -12.62 -0.66
CA GLY A 120 -40.62 -12.55 -1.83
C GLY A 120 -40.53 -13.83 -2.66
N PHE A 121 -41.13 -14.96 -2.20
CA PHE A 121 -41.14 -16.26 -2.91
C PHE A 121 -42.57 -16.62 -3.30
N PRO A 122 -43.07 -16.14 -4.46
CA PRO A 122 -44.44 -16.39 -4.86
C PRO A 122 -44.66 -17.84 -5.27
N ILE A 123 -45.84 -18.38 -4.99
CA ILE A 123 -46.22 -19.77 -5.22
C ILE A 123 -46.20 -20.20 -6.69
N TRP A 124 -46.26 -19.23 -7.60
CA TRP A 124 -46.22 -19.49 -9.05
C TRP A 124 -44.81 -19.67 -9.59
N ASN A 125 -43.75 -19.26 -8.84
CA ASN A 125 -42.38 -19.52 -9.19
C ASN A 125 -41.98 -20.93 -8.72
N GLY A 126 -42.19 -21.94 -9.54
CA GLY A 126 -41.92 -23.31 -9.19
C GLY A 126 -40.60 -23.82 -9.80
N ALA A 127 -39.63 -24.16 -8.97
CA ALA A 127 -38.46 -24.88 -9.42
C ALA A 127 -38.79 -26.24 -10.07
N THR A 128 -38.03 -26.62 -11.10
CA THR A 128 -38.25 -27.89 -11.86
C THR A 128 -36.95 -28.52 -12.24
N ILE A 129 -36.96 -29.84 -12.56
CA ILE A 129 -35.93 -30.44 -13.40
C ILE A 129 -36.24 -30.09 -14.86
N GLU A 130 -35.22 -29.58 -15.57
CA GLU A 130 -35.33 -29.28 -16.99
C GLU A 130 -34.37 -30.20 -17.79
N TYR A 131 -34.89 -30.82 -18.84
CA TYR A 131 -34.14 -31.75 -19.70
C TYR A 131 -33.91 -31.21 -21.11
N ASN A 132 -34.47 -30.02 -21.42
CA ASN A 132 -34.33 -29.36 -22.71
C ASN A 132 -33.45 -28.11 -22.66
N ALA A 133 -33.01 -27.73 -21.48
CA ALA A 133 -32.06 -26.63 -21.27
C ALA A 133 -30.61 -27.16 -21.40
N PRO A 134 -29.64 -26.29 -21.66
CA PRO A 134 -28.26 -26.70 -21.66
C PRO A 134 -27.84 -27.08 -20.22
N ALA A 135 -27.58 -28.40 -20.02
CA ALA A 135 -26.98 -28.93 -18.79
C ALA A 135 -25.46 -28.72 -18.82
N PHE A 136 -24.79 -28.69 -17.66
CA PHE A 136 -23.33 -28.67 -17.58
C PHE A 136 -22.78 -30.10 -17.93
N SER A 137 -23.43 -31.12 -17.39
CA SER A 137 -23.15 -32.51 -17.70
C SER A 137 -24.45 -33.26 -17.97
N GLY A 138 -24.43 -34.26 -18.82
CA GLY A 138 -25.64 -35.05 -19.16
C GLY A 138 -26.71 -34.21 -19.86
N ILE A 139 -27.98 -34.37 -19.45
CA ILE A 139 -29.16 -33.73 -20.05
C ILE A 139 -30.08 -33.05 -19.04
N GLY A 140 -29.92 -33.32 -17.73
CA GLY A 140 -30.78 -32.84 -16.66
C GLY A 140 -30.13 -31.69 -15.90
N THR A 141 -30.93 -30.71 -15.45
CA THR A 141 -30.49 -29.61 -14.61
C THR A 141 -31.62 -29.12 -13.72
N ALA A 142 -31.33 -28.66 -12.53
CA ALA A 142 -32.34 -28.00 -11.71
C ALA A 142 -32.53 -26.56 -12.18
N ARG A 143 -33.76 -26.21 -12.58
CA ARG A 143 -34.14 -24.88 -13.06
C ARG A 143 -34.96 -24.12 -12.01
N LEU A 144 -34.54 -22.90 -11.69
CA LEU A 144 -35.25 -21.96 -10.84
C LEU A 144 -35.67 -20.73 -11.68
N PRO A 145 -36.96 -20.61 -12.05
CA PRO A 145 -37.44 -19.47 -12.83
C PRO A 145 -37.66 -18.26 -11.93
N THR A 146 -37.55 -17.05 -12.51
CA THR A 146 -38.15 -15.86 -11.92
C THR A 146 -39.32 -15.38 -12.76
N ALA A 147 -40.44 -15.11 -12.12
CA ALA A 147 -41.63 -14.46 -12.74
C ALA A 147 -42.10 -13.34 -11.82
N GLY A 148 -41.23 -12.37 -11.57
CA GLY A 148 -41.48 -11.27 -10.64
C GLY A 148 -41.37 -11.67 -9.18
N GLY A 149 -40.47 -12.58 -8.84
CA GLY A 149 -40.20 -12.98 -7.45
C GLY A 149 -39.00 -13.92 -7.34
N SER A 150 -38.53 -14.18 -6.14
CA SER A 150 -37.47 -15.15 -5.86
C SER A 150 -37.97 -16.58 -5.92
N THR A 151 -37.07 -17.53 -6.13
CA THR A 151 -37.37 -18.97 -6.20
C THR A 151 -36.32 -19.73 -5.39
N SER A 152 -36.76 -20.81 -4.69
CA SER A 152 -35.80 -21.70 -4.05
C SER A 152 -36.23 -23.17 -4.18
N LEU A 153 -35.22 -24.04 -4.08
CA LEU A 153 -35.35 -25.49 -4.06
C LEU A 153 -34.55 -26.02 -2.88
N THR A 154 -35.20 -26.62 -1.90
CA THR A 154 -34.58 -27.04 -0.63
C THR A 154 -34.53 -28.55 -0.53
N LEU A 155 -33.39 -29.09 -0.13
CA LEU A 155 -33.25 -30.52 0.15
C LEU A 155 -33.98 -30.88 1.45
N ARG A 156 -34.72 -31.96 1.48
CA ARG A 156 -35.40 -32.44 2.69
C ARG A 156 -34.41 -32.71 3.80
N HIS A 157 -34.81 -32.40 5.03
CA HIS A 157 -34.03 -32.74 6.21
C HIS A 157 -33.86 -34.28 6.30
N GLY A 158 -32.71 -34.77 6.78
CA GLY A 158 -32.42 -36.19 6.90
C GLY A 158 -31.90 -36.89 5.63
N GLU A 159 -31.84 -36.21 4.48
CA GLU A 159 -31.31 -36.79 3.23
C GLU A 159 -29.78 -36.96 3.27
N ILE A 160 -29.06 -36.08 4.01
CA ILE A 160 -27.61 -36.15 4.12
C ILE A 160 -27.24 -36.17 5.58
N ASN A 161 -26.77 -37.32 6.07
CA ASN A 161 -26.17 -37.45 7.39
C ASN A 161 -24.75 -36.93 7.39
N ILE A 162 -24.38 -36.19 8.45
CA ILE A 162 -23.04 -35.67 8.65
C ILE A 162 -22.44 -36.13 9.98
N PHE A 163 -21.13 -36.03 10.07
CA PHE A 163 -20.44 -36.29 11.33
C PHE A 163 -20.29 -34.99 12.12
N PRO A 164 -20.60 -34.96 13.42
CA PRO A 164 -20.30 -33.83 14.27
C PRO A 164 -18.82 -33.45 14.20
N ASN A 165 -18.51 -32.18 14.20
CA ASN A 165 -17.14 -31.67 14.12
C ASN A 165 -16.34 -32.08 12.86
N ALA A 166 -17.00 -32.41 11.76
CA ALA A 166 -16.38 -32.57 10.45
C ALA A 166 -16.68 -31.37 9.55
N ASP A 167 -15.71 -30.97 8.78
CA ASP A 167 -15.85 -29.89 7.80
C ASP A 167 -16.36 -30.45 6.47
N TYR A 168 -17.18 -29.66 5.76
CA TYR A 168 -17.78 -30.06 4.49
C TYR A 168 -17.59 -28.97 3.45
N LEU A 169 -17.38 -29.40 2.20
CA LEU A 169 -17.41 -28.54 1.03
C LEU A 169 -18.68 -28.83 0.25
N VAL A 170 -19.43 -27.79 -0.08
CA VAL A 170 -20.57 -27.86 -0.99
C VAL A 170 -20.22 -27.08 -2.25
N SER A 171 -20.21 -27.73 -3.40
CA SER A 171 -19.92 -27.08 -4.69
C SER A 171 -21.01 -27.39 -5.69
N ALA A 172 -21.28 -26.45 -6.59
CA ALA A 172 -22.25 -26.60 -7.67
C ALA A 172 -21.80 -25.85 -8.92
N ARG A 173 -22.31 -26.26 -10.08
CA ARG A 173 -22.29 -25.48 -11.30
C ARG A 173 -23.55 -24.65 -11.36
N VAL A 174 -23.41 -23.36 -11.64
CA VAL A 174 -24.50 -22.40 -11.72
C VAL A 174 -24.43 -21.66 -13.05
N ARG A 175 -25.59 -21.48 -13.68
CA ARG A 175 -25.76 -20.68 -14.89
C ARG A 175 -27.01 -19.84 -14.74
N THR A 176 -26.96 -18.58 -15.14
CA THR A 176 -28.11 -17.68 -15.16
C THR A 176 -28.36 -17.16 -16.57
N ASP A 177 -29.62 -17.19 -17.00
CA ASP A 177 -30.05 -16.73 -18.32
C ASP A 177 -31.15 -15.68 -18.20
N GLY A 178 -31.03 -14.58 -18.95
CA GLY A 178 -32.05 -13.55 -19.05
C GLY A 178 -32.29 -12.75 -17.76
N LEU A 179 -31.29 -12.72 -16.88
CA LEU A 179 -31.33 -11.97 -15.61
C LEU A 179 -30.48 -10.71 -15.68
N GLU A 180 -31.01 -9.62 -15.15
CA GLU A 180 -30.31 -8.34 -15.04
C GLU A 180 -30.01 -7.99 -13.58
N HIS A 181 -30.96 -8.20 -12.69
CA HIS A 181 -30.90 -7.81 -11.28
C HIS A 181 -30.87 -8.99 -10.32
N ALA A 182 -31.59 -10.08 -10.63
CA ALA A 182 -31.64 -11.26 -9.81
C ALA A 182 -30.31 -12.05 -9.87
N LYS A 183 -29.96 -12.69 -8.76
CA LYS A 183 -28.71 -13.46 -8.62
C LYS A 183 -28.99 -14.80 -7.99
N ALA A 184 -28.17 -15.79 -8.37
CA ALA A 184 -28.23 -17.14 -7.85
C ALA A 184 -27.19 -17.37 -6.75
N ARG A 185 -27.48 -18.27 -5.80
CA ARG A 185 -26.53 -18.78 -4.82
C ARG A 185 -26.92 -20.17 -4.31
N VAL A 186 -25.98 -20.82 -3.64
CA VAL A 186 -26.21 -22.05 -2.87
C VAL A 186 -26.10 -21.69 -1.39
N LEU A 187 -27.02 -22.20 -0.57
CA LEU A 187 -27.02 -22.09 0.88
C LEU A 187 -26.94 -23.48 1.50
N ALA A 188 -26.12 -23.65 2.53
CA ALA A 188 -26.06 -24.86 3.35
C ALA A 188 -26.30 -24.48 4.82
N ARG A 189 -27.12 -25.29 5.51
CA ARG A 189 -27.35 -25.14 6.94
C ARG A 189 -27.23 -26.48 7.66
N LEU A 190 -26.73 -26.43 8.88
CA LEU A 190 -26.64 -27.62 9.73
C LEU A 190 -27.90 -27.77 10.57
N LEU A 191 -28.37 -29.00 10.67
CA LEU A 191 -29.53 -29.36 11.47
C LEU A 191 -29.10 -30.36 12.55
N ASN A 192 -29.78 -30.31 13.73
CA ASN A 192 -29.60 -31.28 14.79
C ASN A 192 -30.31 -32.61 14.46
N GLU A 193 -30.25 -33.59 15.36
CA GLU A 193 -30.87 -34.90 15.24
C GLU A 193 -32.42 -34.87 15.06
N HIS A 194 -33.04 -33.77 15.47
CA HIS A 194 -34.48 -33.53 15.32
C HIS A 194 -34.85 -32.77 14.04
N GLY A 195 -33.89 -32.46 13.18
CA GLY A 195 -34.11 -31.70 11.94
C GLY A 195 -34.29 -30.19 12.15
N VAL A 196 -33.98 -29.68 13.35
CA VAL A 196 -34.05 -28.26 13.66
C VAL A 196 -32.75 -27.57 13.29
N ALA A 197 -32.85 -26.43 12.60
CA ALA A 197 -31.70 -25.64 12.21
C ALA A 197 -30.93 -25.14 13.45
N ILE A 198 -29.60 -25.30 13.41
CA ILE A 198 -28.70 -24.81 14.45
C ILE A 198 -28.43 -23.32 14.17
N GLU A 199 -28.65 -22.49 15.19
CA GLU A 199 -28.43 -21.04 15.06
C GLU A 199 -26.98 -20.73 14.68
N GLY A 200 -26.80 -19.82 13.71
CA GLY A 200 -25.48 -19.43 13.21
C GLY A 200 -24.78 -20.50 12.35
N ALA A 201 -25.37 -21.69 12.14
CA ALA A 201 -24.77 -22.73 11.32
C ALA A 201 -25.28 -22.66 9.88
N VAL A 202 -25.16 -21.51 9.26
CA VAL A 202 -25.57 -21.27 7.85
C VAL A 202 -24.36 -20.71 7.10
N SER A 203 -24.06 -21.32 5.95
CA SER A 203 -23.03 -20.86 5.00
C SER A 203 -23.66 -20.63 3.64
N THR A 204 -23.19 -19.63 2.88
CA THR A 204 -23.69 -19.31 1.54
C THR A 204 -22.55 -19.06 0.57
N THR A 205 -22.77 -19.39 -0.70
CA THR A 205 -21.89 -18.92 -1.77
C THR A 205 -22.10 -17.41 -2.01
N PRO A 206 -21.15 -16.72 -2.65
CA PRO A 206 -21.43 -15.40 -3.23
C PRO A 206 -22.64 -15.44 -4.14
N LEU A 207 -23.31 -14.29 -4.26
CA LEU A 207 -24.42 -14.07 -5.20
C LEU A 207 -23.86 -13.87 -6.60
N VAL A 208 -24.22 -14.75 -7.55
CA VAL A 208 -23.70 -14.72 -8.92
C VAL A 208 -24.78 -14.46 -9.98
N ASN A 209 -24.39 -13.73 -11.02
CA ASN A 209 -25.11 -13.63 -12.29
C ASN A 209 -24.10 -13.92 -13.42
N THR A 210 -24.21 -15.11 -14.01
CA THR A 210 -23.21 -15.65 -14.93
C THR A 210 -23.45 -15.26 -16.39
N LYS A 211 -24.55 -14.59 -16.69
CA LYS A 211 -24.89 -14.07 -18.04
C LYS A 211 -24.82 -15.12 -19.16
N GLY A 212 -25.24 -16.34 -18.87
CA GLY A 212 -25.33 -17.43 -19.83
C GLY A 212 -24.19 -18.45 -19.76
N ASP A 213 -23.13 -18.20 -19.02
CA ASP A 213 -22.03 -19.13 -18.86
C ASP A 213 -22.18 -20.00 -17.60
N TRP A 214 -21.56 -21.19 -17.60
CA TRP A 214 -21.49 -22.03 -16.42
C TRP A 214 -20.31 -21.64 -15.53
N GLN A 215 -20.62 -21.26 -14.31
CA GLN A 215 -19.63 -20.93 -13.27
C GLN A 215 -19.67 -21.98 -12.15
N GLN A 216 -18.53 -22.33 -11.60
CA GLN A 216 -18.46 -23.12 -10.37
C GLN A 216 -18.59 -22.18 -9.17
N VAL A 217 -19.45 -22.54 -8.23
CA VAL A 217 -19.57 -21.90 -6.92
C VAL A 217 -19.31 -22.92 -5.83
N ALA A 218 -18.72 -22.52 -4.73
CA ALA A 218 -18.46 -23.40 -3.59
C ALA A 218 -18.62 -22.65 -2.27
N LEU A 219 -18.94 -23.39 -1.21
CA LEU A 219 -18.95 -22.90 0.16
C LEU A 219 -18.42 -23.97 1.11
N GLU A 220 -17.76 -23.56 2.17
CA GLU A 220 -17.34 -24.44 3.26
C GLU A 220 -18.34 -24.37 4.40
N VAL A 221 -18.58 -25.52 5.01
CA VAL A 221 -19.40 -25.68 6.21
C VAL A 221 -18.51 -26.21 7.32
N GLU A 222 -18.24 -25.36 8.30
CA GLU A 222 -17.35 -25.73 9.40
C GLU A 222 -17.98 -26.68 10.42
N GLY A 223 -17.22 -27.69 10.79
CA GLY A 223 -17.59 -28.68 11.78
C GLY A 223 -17.35 -28.23 13.23
N VAL A 224 -17.93 -27.11 13.63
CA VAL A 224 -17.81 -26.56 15.00
C VAL A 224 -19.07 -26.78 15.85
N TYR A 225 -20.06 -27.45 15.28
CA TYR A 225 -21.34 -27.69 15.94
C TYR A 225 -21.45 -29.15 16.40
N PRO A 226 -21.31 -29.42 17.69
CA PRO A 226 -21.32 -30.80 18.20
C PRO A 226 -22.68 -31.50 18.04
N ASP A 227 -23.78 -30.75 17.97
CA ASP A 227 -25.14 -31.25 17.82
C ASP A 227 -25.56 -31.44 16.34
N ALA A 228 -24.66 -31.15 15.41
CA ALA A 228 -24.95 -31.28 14.00
C ALA A 228 -25.07 -32.76 13.59
N ALA A 229 -26.21 -33.12 13.00
CA ALA A 229 -26.53 -34.47 12.52
C ALA A 229 -26.79 -34.52 11.01
N PHE A 230 -27.33 -33.44 10.45
CA PHE A 230 -27.67 -33.37 9.02
C PHE A 230 -27.19 -32.03 8.43
N ILE A 231 -26.90 -32.07 7.11
CA ILE A 231 -26.75 -30.88 6.28
C ILE A 231 -27.93 -30.75 5.34
N GLN A 232 -28.53 -29.57 5.29
CA GLN A 232 -29.59 -29.20 4.37
C GLN A 232 -29.08 -28.17 3.37
N ILE A 233 -29.33 -28.42 2.08
CA ILE A 233 -28.93 -27.53 0.99
C ILE A 233 -30.15 -26.83 0.45
N GLU A 234 -30.01 -25.53 0.13
CA GLU A 234 -31.01 -24.75 -0.57
C GLU A 234 -30.35 -24.06 -1.78
N LEU A 235 -30.95 -24.26 -2.95
CA LEU A 235 -30.60 -23.55 -4.18
C LEU A 235 -31.52 -22.34 -4.28
N GLU A 236 -30.98 -21.14 -4.43
CA GLU A 236 -31.77 -19.92 -4.43
C GLU A 236 -31.52 -19.08 -5.68
N LEU A 237 -32.59 -18.50 -6.22
CA LEU A 237 -32.58 -17.38 -7.16
C LEU A 237 -33.26 -16.21 -6.45
N LEU A 238 -32.52 -15.17 -6.13
CA LEU A 238 -32.98 -14.07 -5.30
C LEU A 238 -33.14 -12.77 -6.11
N GLN A 239 -34.28 -12.12 -5.98
CA GLN A 239 -34.51 -10.74 -6.43
C GLN A 239 -33.73 -9.75 -5.52
N PRO A 240 -33.45 -8.51 -6.00
CA PRO A 240 -32.69 -7.52 -5.24
C PRO A 240 -33.25 -7.21 -3.84
N GLU A 241 -34.56 -7.20 -3.69
CA GLU A 241 -35.22 -7.02 -2.38
C GLU A 241 -34.75 -8.09 -1.38
N GLN A 242 -34.69 -9.36 -1.80
CA GLN A 242 -34.27 -10.46 -0.93
C GLN A 242 -32.75 -10.44 -0.69
N GLN A 243 -31.96 -10.00 -1.67
CA GLN A 243 -30.54 -9.77 -1.51
C GLN A 243 -30.29 -8.67 -0.48
N GLY A 244 -31.00 -7.54 -0.60
CA GLY A 244 -30.87 -6.41 0.31
C GLY A 244 -31.29 -6.74 1.74
N LEU A 245 -32.37 -7.50 1.93
CA LEU A 245 -32.82 -7.94 3.26
C LEU A 245 -31.79 -8.85 3.92
N ALA A 246 -31.10 -9.69 3.14
CA ALA A 246 -30.03 -10.54 3.63
C ALA A 246 -28.81 -9.74 4.13
N HIS A 247 -28.63 -8.51 3.65
CA HIS A 247 -27.56 -7.60 4.07
C HIS A 247 -28.04 -6.46 4.99
N GLY A 248 -29.25 -6.55 5.55
CA GLY A 248 -29.77 -5.56 6.51
C GLY A 248 -30.16 -4.21 5.90
N MET A 249 -30.26 -4.11 4.58
CA MET A 249 -30.63 -2.87 3.90
C MET A 249 -32.08 -2.43 4.16
N ASN A 250 -32.34 -1.14 3.97
CA ASN A 250 -33.62 -0.51 4.24
C ASN A 250 -34.79 -1.15 3.48
N LYS A 251 -35.75 -1.68 4.21
CA LYS A 251 -36.98 -2.33 3.70
C LYS A 251 -37.95 -1.39 2.97
N PHE A 252 -37.68 -0.11 2.92
CA PHE A 252 -38.46 0.88 2.19
C PHE A 252 -37.88 1.25 0.82
N ALA A 253 -36.73 0.67 0.46
CA ALA A 253 -36.12 0.88 -0.85
C ALA A 253 -36.97 0.27 -1.96
N VAL A 254 -37.10 0.98 -3.07
CA VAL A 254 -37.73 0.46 -4.29
C VAL A 254 -36.67 -0.24 -5.11
N TRP A 255 -36.89 -1.53 -5.37
CA TRP A 255 -35.94 -2.38 -6.09
C TRP A 255 -36.44 -2.66 -7.51
N GLU A 256 -35.54 -2.57 -8.47
CA GLU A 256 -35.76 -3.11 -9.80
C GLU A 256 -35.79 -4.63 -9.73
N GLN A 257 -36.67 -5.28 -10.46
CA GLN A 257 -36.90 -6.73 -10.44
C GLN A 257 -36.91 -7.31 -11.84
N ASP A 258 -36.39 -8.52 -11.97
CA ASP A 258 -36.55 -9.31 -13.19
C ASP A 258 -37.92 -9.99 -13.21
N TYR A 259 -38.64 -9.86 -14.33
CA TYR A 259 -39.91 -10.52 -14.55
C TYR A 259 -39.78 -11.80 -15.39
N SER A 260 -38.61 -12.06 -15.96
CA SER A 260 -38.32 -13.25 -16.74
C SER A 260 -36.84 -13.57 -16.60
N GLY A 261 -36.51 -14.83 -16.70
CA GLY A 261 -35.13 -15.35 -16.58
C GLY A 261 -35.07 -16.54 -15.65
N ASP A 262 -33.96 -17.24 -15.69
CA ASP A 262 -33.82 -18.53 -15.02
C ASP A 262 -32.40 -18.66 -14.41
N ALA A 263 -32.30 -19.39 -13.31
CA ALA A 263 -31.06 -19.96 -12.83
C ALA A 263 -31.07 -21.47 -12.97
N TYR A 264 -29.96 -22.03 -13.43
CA TYR A 264 -29.76 -23.45 -13.62
C TYR A 264 -28.64 -23.91 -12.67
N PHE A 265 -28.86 -25.04 -12.00
CA PHE A 265 -27.89 -25.69 -11.13
C PHE A 265 -27.63 -27.11 -11.57
N ASP A 266 -26.36 -27.50 -11.60
CA ASP A 266 -25.93 -28.82 -11.98
C ASP A 266 -24.70 -29.24 -11.18
N ASN A 267 -24.37 -30.55 -11.20
CA ASN A 267 -23.20 -31.09 -10.51
C ASN A 267 -23.01 -30.58 -9.07
N LEU A 268 -24.09 -30.63 -8.29
CA LEU A 268 -24.05 -30.32 -6.88
C LEU A 268 -23.35 -31.44 -6.10
N ILE A 269 -22.22 -31.18 -5.48
CA ILE A 269 -21.39 -32.12 -4.75
C ILE A 269 -21.24 -31.67 -3.30
N ILE A 270 -21.50 -32.59 -2.38
CA ILE A 270 -21.20 -32.42 -0.97
C ILE A 270 -20.06 -33.36 -0.61
N ALA A 271 -18.93 -32.82 -0.21
CA ALA A 271 -17.75 -33.58 0.16
C ALA A 271 -17.35 -33.30 1.61
N GLN A 272 -16.96 -34.35 2.33
CA GLN A 272 -16.38 -34.22 3.65
C GLN A 272 -14.91 -33.85 3.52
N LEU A 273 -14.48 -32.79 4.20
CA LEU A 273 -13.10 -32.32 4.21
C LEU A 273 -12.33 -32.87 5.42
N PRO A 274 -11.01 -33.07 5.31
CA PRO A 274 -10.16 -33.28 6.46
C PRO A 274 -10.15 -31.99 7.30
N ARG A 275 -10.07 -32.11 8.63
CA ARG A 275 -9.90 -30.96 9.50
C ARG A 275 -8.44 -30.52 9.48
N LEU A 276 -8.23 -29.31 9.04
CA LEU A 276 -6.92 -28.67 8.91
C LEU A 276 -6.83 -27.48 9.85
N ASP A 277 -5.69 -27.33 10.51
CA ASP A 277 -5.37 -26.15 11.30
C ASP A 277 -3.87 -25.87 11.23
N ILE A 278 -3.50 -24.60 11.10
CA ILE A 278 -2.13 -24.14 11.13
C ILE A 278 -2.10 -22.81 11.89
N THR A 279 -1.19 -22.68 12.87
CA THR A 279 -1.08 -21.51 13.73
C THR A 279 0.33 -21.37 14.27
N THR A 280 0.75 -20.17 14.63
CA THR A 280 1.96 -19.96 15.43
C THR A 280 1.74 -20.26 16.91
N GLY A 281 0.47 -20.34 17.36
CA GLY A 281 0.11 -20.43 18.76
C GLY A 281 0.30 -19.13 19.54
N LEU A 282 0.66 -18.04 18.85
CA LEU A 282 0.85 -16.72 19.44
C LEU A 282 -0.38 -15.83 19.16
N PRO A 283 -0.70 -14.89 20.04
CA PRO A 283 -1.78 -13.94 19.80
C PRO A 283 -1.55 -13.18 18.50
N GLY A 284 -2.58 -13.11 17.64
CA GLY A 284 -2.51 -12.45 16.35
C GLY A 284 -1.48 -12.99 15.37
N ASN A 285 -0.91 -14.16 15.64
CA ASN A 285 0.17 -14.75 14.83
C ASN A 285 1.36 -13.80 14.64
N ILE A 286 1.67 -12.98 15.64
CA ILE A 286 2.83 -12.07 15.66
C ILE A 286 3.89 -12.65 16.58
N ALA A 287 5.07 -12.94 16.04
CA ALA A 287 6.23 -13.43 16.77
C ALA A 287 7.29 -12.35 16.91
N GLU A 288 7.63 -12.01 18.14
CA GLU A 288 8.72 -11.08 18.47
C GLU A 288 9.90 -11.89 19.04
N SER A 289 10.78 -12.36 18.19
CA SER A 289 11.87 -13.26 18.59
C SER A 289 13.05 -13.18 17.64
N ASN A 290 14.24 -13.58 18.11
CA ASN A 290 15.43 -13.70 17.27
C ASN A 290 15.39 -14.93 16.34
N GLU A 291 14.53 -15.90 16.64
CA GLU A 291 14.37 -17.11 15.85
C GLU A 291 12.96 -17.16 15.24
N PRO A 292 12.80 -17.73 14.05
CA PRO A 292 11.49 -17.88 13.42
C PRO A 292 10.51 -18.67 14.32
N PRO A 293 9.22 -18.30 14.33
CA PRO A 293 8.23 -19.00 15.14
C PRO A 293 7.99 -20.42 14.64
N PRO A 294 7.82 -21.41 15.55
CA PRO A 294 7.34 -22.71 15.15
C PRO A 294 5.88 -22.63 14.71
N LEU A 295 5.57 -23.28 13.59
CA LEU A 295 4.20 -23.44 13.09
C LEU A 295 3.62 -24.74 13.62
N GLN A 296 2.53 -24.66 14.36
CA GLN A 296 1.78 -25.80 14.85
C GLN A 296 0.81 -26.25 13.77
N VAL A 297 0.96 -27.47 13.30
CA VAL A 297 0.14 -28.04 12.22
C VAL A 297 -0.68 -29.16 12.79
N LEU A 298 -2.01 -29.09 12.59
CA LEU A 298 -2.97 -30.12 12.94
C LEU A 298 -3.69 -30.61 11.69
N VAL A 299 -3.61 -31.89 11.42
CA VAL A 299 -4.39 -32.55 10.37
C VAL A 299 -5.17 -33.70 10.99
N ARG A 300 -6.49 -33.69 10.83
CA ARG A 300 -7.36 -34.78 11.25
C ARG A 300 -8.18 -35.27 10.07
N ASP A 301 -7.81 -36.44 9.56
CA ASP A 301 -8.58 -37.11 8.56
C ASP A 301 -9.51 -38.14 9.20
N LEU A 302 -10.74 -38.18 8.75
CA LEU A 302 -11.76 -39.15 9.18
C LEU A 302 -11.97 -40.25 8.13
N THR A 303 -11.39 -40.11 6.93
CA THR A 303 -11.60 -41.08 5.83
C THR A 303 -10.73 -42.31 5.93
N GLY A 304 -9.54 -42.19 6.50
CA GLY A 304 -8.56 -43.28 6.63
C GLY A 304 -7.67 -43.47 5.40
N ASP A 305 -7.69 -42.56 4.47
CA ASP A 305 -6.83 -42.54 3.31
C ASP A 305 -5.40 -42.11 3.67
N ALA A 306 -4.43 -42.46 2.82
CA ALA A 306 -3.04 -42.06 2.98
C ALA A 306 -2.90 -40.60 2.53
N ILE A 307 -2.85 -39.66 3.50
CA ILE A 307 -2.68 -38.23 3.23
C ILE A 307 -1.21 -37.83 3.25
N VAL A 308 -0.89 -36.86 2.37
CA VAL A 308 0.38 -36.18 2.34
C VAL A 308 0.10 -34.70 2.71
N ALA A 309 0.67 -34.25 3.82
CA ALA A 309 0.59 -32.87 4.26
C ALA A 309 1.86 -32.12 3.85
N ARG A 310 1.71 -31.01 3.16
CA ARG A 310 2.79 -30.13 2.75
C ARG A 310 2.54 -28.72 3.27
N VAL A 311 3.56 -28.09 3.84
CA VAL A 311 3.55 -26.68 4.21
C VAL A 311 4.53 -25.95 3.30
N ARG A 312 4.08 -24.85 2.71
CA ARG A 312 4.90 -23.92 1.92
C ARG A 312 4.75 -22.54 2.53
N ILE A 313 5.83 -21.77 2.57
CA ILE A 313 5.82 -20.40 3.08
C ILE A 313 6.26 -19.46 1.98
N PHE A 314 5.48 -18.41 1.81
CA PHE A 314 5.70 -17.34 0.85
C PHE A 314 6.00 -16.05 1.59
N ASP A 315 6.95 -15.27 1.08
CA ASP A 315 7.21 -13.91 1.57
C ASP A 315 6.24 -12.90 0.94
N VAL A 316 6.37 -11.64 1.35
CA VAL A 316 5.57 -10.52 0.83
C VAL A 316 5.70 -10.32 -0.69
N PHE A 317 6.79 -10.82 -1.31
CA PHE A 317 7.01 -10.79 -2.76
C PHE A 317 6.38 -11.99 -3.49
N GLY A 318 5.75 -12.90 -2.78
CA GLY A 318 5.20 -14.14 -3.33
C GLY A 318 6.24 -15.21 -3.64
N ARG A 319 7.48 -15.06 -3.18
CA ARG A 319 8.52 -16.08 -3.37
C ARG A 319 8.37 -17.16 -2.32
N GLU A 320 8.42 -18.42 -2.72
CA GLU A 320 8.47 -19.57 -1.80
C GLU A 320 9.85 -19.57 -1.10
N VAL A 321 9.85 -19.28 0.20
CA VAL A 321 11.08 -19.16 1.01
C VAL A 321 11.35 -20.39 1.86
N ALA A 322 10.33 -21.18 2.19
CA ALA A 322 10.48 -22.42 2.96
C ALA A 322 9.40 -23.42 2.58
N ARG A 323 9.71 -24.70 2.70
CA ARG A 323 8.74 -25.79 2.51
C ARG A 323 9.10 -27.01 3.33
N SER A 324 8.06 -27.78 3.70
CA SER A 324 8.22 -29.07 4.36
C SER A 324 7.13 -30.02 3.94
N VAL A 325 7.46 -31.32 3.86
CA VAL A 325 6.49 -32.40 3.76
C VAL A 325 6.42 -33.06 5.12
N LEU A 326 5.27 -32.95 5.77
CA LEU A 326 5.11 -33.44 7.14
C LEU A 326 4.80 -34.95 7.13
N PRO A 327 5.50 -35.75 7.94
CA PRO A 327 5.25 -37.16 8.01
C PRO A 327 3.89 -37.45 8.63
N ASN A 328 3.05 -38.20 7.93
CA ASN A 328 1.76 -38.66 8.46
C ASN A 328 1.90 -40.08 9.04
N HIS A 329 1.63 -40.19 10.34
CA HIS A 329 1.52 -41.44 11.04
C HIS A 329 0.15 -41.48 11.69
N ASP A 330 -0.79 -42.30 11.24
CA ASP A 330 -2.08 -42.54 11.88
C ASP A 330 -3.12 -41.43 11.86
N ARG A 331 -3.84 -41.17 10.78
CA ARG A 331 -5.10 -40.39 10.73
C ARG A 331 -5.13 -39.05 11.47
N ARG A 332 -4.08 -38.74 12.28
CA ARG A 332 -3.88 -37.49 13.01
C ARG A 332 -2.43 -37.14 12.92
N LEU A 333 -2.18 -35.97 12.36
CA LEU A 333 -0.90 -35.32 12.42
C LEU A 333 -1.03 -34.13 13.37
N ARG A 334 -0.21 -34.12 14.41
CA ARG A 334 0.04 -32.89 15.20
C ARG A 334 1.55 -32.77 15.30
N THR A 335 2.07 -31.73 14.72
CA THR A 335 3.52 -31.49 14.70
C THR A 335 3.81 -30.01 14.72
N ASP A 336 4.94 -29.65 15.32
CA ASP A 336 5.49 -28.33 15.28
C ASP A 336 6.63 -28.34 14.25
N TRP A 337 6.66 -27.37 13.38
CA TRP A 337 7.72 -27.18 12.38
C TRP A 337 8.23 -25.74 12.42
N THR A 338 9.53 -25.57 12.64
CA THR A 338 10.18 -24.25 12.58
C THR A 338 10.77 -24.08 11.19
N PRO A 339 10.27 -23.13 10.40
CA PRO A 339 10.83 -22.83 9.08
C PRO A 339 12.17 -22.10 9.17
N ASP A 340 12.99 -22.27 8.14
CA ASP A 340 14.18 -21.45 7.93
C ASP A 340 13.78 -20.25 7.06
N LEU A 341 13.63 -19.07 7.68
CA LEU A 341 13.18 -17.85 7.02
C LEU A 341 14.34 -16.87 6.78
N PRO A 342 14.31 -16.11 5.68
CA PRO A 342 15.44 -15.23 5.29
C PRO A 342 15.64 -14.02 6.19
N GLY A 343 14.63 -13.58 6.95
CA GLY A 343 14.69 -12.39 7.81
C GLY A 343 13.34 -12.06 8.43
N PHE A 344 13.28 -10.94 9.11
CA PHE A 344 12.02 -10.42 9.63
C PHE A 344 11.09 -10.01 8.48
N GLY A 345 9.78 -10.16 8.70
CA GLY A 345 8.79 -9.82 7.69
C GLY A 345 7.42 -10.42 7.95
N TRP A 346 6.56 -10.24 6.98
CA TRP A 346 5.27 -10.89 6.90
C TRP A 346 5.36 -12.10 5.98
N TYR A 347 4.71 -13.19 6.38
CA TYR A 347 4.75 -14.46 5.67
C TYR A 347 3.39 -15.09 5.57
N ARG A 348 3.12 -15.76 4.46
CA ARG A 348 1.94 -16.59 4.25
C ARG A 348 2.34 -18.06 4.20
N ALA A 349 1.92 -18.83 5.19
CA ALA A 349 2.05 -20.28 5.20
C ALA A 349 0.82 -20.91 4.56
N VAL A 350 1.04 -21.85 3.65
CA VAL A 350 0.00 -22.63 2.97
C VAL A 350 0.18 -24.09 3.30
N LEU A 351 -0.77 -24.64 4.05
CA LEU A 351 -0.87 -26.07 4.33
C LEU A 351 -1.75 -26.69 3.27
N ASP A 352 -1.19 -27.52 2.40
CA ASP A 352 -1.94 -28.32 1.44
C ASP A 352 -1.93 -29.80 1.81
N ILE A 353 -3.08 -30.45 1.62
CA ILE A 353 -3.28 -31.87 1.88
C ILE A 353 -3.66 -32.55 0.58
N SER A 354 -2.97 -33.62 0.25
CA SER A 354 -3.28 -34.46 -0.93
C SER A 354 -3.44 -35.94 -0.59
N VAL A 355 -4.36 -36.59 -1.33
CA VAL A 355 -4.58 -38.03 -1.33
C VAL A 355 -4.39 -38.49 -2.79
N ASP A 356 -3.53 -39.45 -3.01
CA ASP A 356 -3.22 -39.97 -4.37
C ASP A 356 -2.90 -38.85 -5.39
N GLN A 357 -2.15 -37.83 -4.96
CA GLN A 357 -1.80 -36.63 -5.71
C GLN A 357 -2.97 -35.65 -6.02
N GLN A 358 -4.17 -35.95 -5.52
CA GLN A 358 -5.29 -35.00 -5.61
C GLN A 358 -5.35 -34.12 -4.37
N LEU A 359 -5.49 -32.82 -4.57
CA LEU A 359 -5.64 -31.86 -3.48
C LEU A 359 -7.01 -32.06 -2.82
N VAL A 360 -7.02 -32.28 -1.51
CA VAL A 360 -8.24 -32.49 -0.72
C VAL A 360 -8.50 -31.44 0.34
N GLY A 361 -7.58 -30.52 0.54
CA GLY A 361 -7.78 -29.39 1.45
C GLY A 361 -6.59 -28.44 1.46
N ILE A 362 -6.88 -27.15 1.70
CA ILE A 362 -5.90 -26.09 1.85
C ILE A 362 -6.27 -25.25 3.08
N ARG A 363 -5.25 -24.82 3.82
CA ARG A 363 -5.37 -23.78 4.86
C ARG A 363 -4.24 -22.80 4.72
N THR A 364 -4.55 -21.52 4.91
CA THR A 364 -3.58 -20.44 4.92
C THR A 364 -3.46 -19.85 6.31
N LEU A 365 -2.26 -19.41 6.64
CA LEU A 365 -1.94 -18.67 7.84
C LEU A 365 -1.05 -17.50 7.46
N ASP A 366 -1.49 -16.28 7.74
CA ASP A 366 -0.63 -15.10 7.66
C ASP A 366 -0.06 -14.81 9.04
N PHE A 367 1.25 -14.63 9.09
CA PHE A 367 1.95 -14.36 10.33
C PHE A 367 3.10 -13.37 10.14
N ILE A 368 3.48 -12.71 11.23
CA ILE A 368 4.62 -11.82 11.29
C ILE A 368 5.72 -12.45 12.15
N TRP A 369 6.95 -12.40 11.64
CA TRP A 369 8.16 -12.55 12.41
C TRP A 369 8.87 -11.20 12.44
N SER A 370 9.04 -10.61 13.63
CA SER A 370 9.64 -9.31 13.82
C SER A 370 10.75 -9.35 14.86
N SER A 371 11.64 -8.35 14.80
CA SER A 371 12.68 -8.18 15.80
C SER A 371 12.10 -8.05 17.20
N PRO A 372 12.71 -8.68 18.23
CA PRO A 372 12.33 -8.45 19.61
C PRO A 372 12.62 -6.99 20.00
N GLY A 373 11.71 -6.38 20.74
CA GLY A 373 11.89 -5.01 21.21
C GLY A 373 10.68 -4.57 22.02
N GLU A 374 10.89 -3.71 22.99
CA GLU A 374 9.78 -3.04 23.67
C GLU A 374 9.22 -1.94 22.76
N ALA A 375 7.92 -1.66 22.92
CA ALA A 375 7.30 -0.52 22.25
C ALA A 375 8.08 0.76 22.57
N ASN A 376 8.38 1.56 21.55
CA ASN A 376 9.11 2.81 21.75
C ASN A 376 8.20 3.79 22.51
N ILE A 377 8.55 4.09 23.77
CA ILE A 377 7.80 5.05 24.61
C ILE A 377 7.67 6.42 23.92
N ASN A 378 8.59 6.76 23.02
CA ASN A 378 8.58 8.00 22.25
C ASN A 378 7.80 7.90 20.92
N SER A 379 7.10 6.79 20.67
CA SER A 379 6.32 6.58 19.44
C SER A 379 5.02 7.41 19.38
N GLY A 380 4.83 8.39 20.23
CA GLY A 380 3.58 9.10 20.49
C GLY A 380 2.77 9.62 19.30
N MET A 381 3.35 9.70 18.11
CA MET A 381 2.64 10.01 16.87
C MET A 381 1.99 8.78 16.22
N PHE A 382 2.53 7.57 16.45
CA PHE A 382 2.06 6.35 15.81
C PHE A 382 1.02 5.65 16.67
N SER A 383 -0.14 5.39 16.10
CA SER A 383 -1.26 4.71 16.73
C SER A 383 -1.82 3.60 15.84
N ILE A 384 -2.67 2.76 16.39
CA ILE A 384 -3.30 1.67 15.67
C ILE A 384 -4.78 1.59 16.05
N PHE A 385 -5.63 1.20 15.11
CA PHE A 385 -7.06 1.02 15.34
C PHE A 385 -7.38 -0.43 15.64
N ALA A 386 -8.21 -0.69 16.67
CA ALA A 386 -8.63 -2.01 17.07
C ALA A 386 -10.16 -2.12 17.23
N GLU A 387 -10.76 -3.07 16.52
CA GLU A 387 -12.19 -3.38 16.54
C GLU A 387 -12.51 -4.28 17.76
N LEU A 388 -12.67 -3.70 18.97
CA LEU A 388 -12.96 -4.47 20.16
C LEU A 388 -14.41 -5.03 20.21
N THR A 389 -15.25 -4.59 19.30
CA THR A 389 -16.59 -5.18 19.09
C THR A 389 -16.51 -6.60 18.52
N ASN A 390 -15.38 -6.95 17.88
CA ASN A 390 -15.09 -8.33 17.48
C ASN A 390 -14.43 -9.09 18.64
N PRO A 391 -15.07 -10.13 19.23
CA PRO A 391 -14.57 -10.79 20.43
C PRO A 391 -13.23 -11.51 20.25
N ILE A 392 -12.90 -11.96 19.02
CA ILE A 392 -11.63 -12.63 18.74
C ILE A 392 -10.48 -11.62 18.71
N ILE A 393 -10.71 -10.42 18.18
CA ILE A 393 -9.75 -9.31 18.21
C ILE A 393 -9.64 -8.81 19.66
N ALA A 394 -10.76 -8.62 20.36
CA ALA A 394 -10.76 -8.13 21.74
C ALA A 394 -9.91 -9.01 22.67
N GLU A 395 -10.05 -10.34 22.60
CA GLU A 395 -9.25 -11.28 23.41
C GLU A 395 -7.74 -11.12 23.16
N SER A 396 -7.34 -10.77 21.93
CA SER A 396 -5.94 -10.66 21.53
C SER A 396 -5.41 -9.22 21.56
N ALA A 397 -6.27 -8.21 21.72
CA ALA A 397 -5.95 -6.80 21.52
C ALA A 397 -4.73 -6.29 22.30
N PRO A 398 -4.54 -6.59 23.60
CA PRO A 398 -3.35 -6.13 24.33
C PRO A 398 -2.04 -6.63 23.70
N ALA A 399 -2.02 -7.88 23.25
CA ALA A 399 -0.84 -8.46 22.59
C ALA A 399 -0.65 -7.92 21.17
N LEU A 400 -1.74 -7.70 20.42
CA LEU A 400 -1.72 -7.13 19.07
C LEU A 400 -1.16 -5.71 19.06
N ILE A 401 -1.67 -4.85 19.94
CA ILE A 401 -1.23 -3.46 20.05
C ILE A 401 0.23 -3.40 20.47
N LYS A 402 0.63 -4.19 21.47
CA LYS A 402 2.02 -4.29 21.89
C LYS A 402 2.92 -4.79 20.76
N GLY A 403 2.51 -5.83 20.04
CA GLY A 403 3.26 -6.43 18.92
C GLY A 403 3.43 -5.49 17.73
N SER A 404 2.56 -4.46 17.58
CA SER A 404 2.71 -3.41 16.58
C SER A 404 3.73 -2.32 16.94
N GLY A 405 4.32 -2.37 18.15
CA GLY A 405 5.37 -1.46 18.59
C GLY A 405 4.90 -0.05 18.96
N VAL A 406 3.59 0.18 19.08
CA VAL A 406 3.02 1.48 19.45
C VAL A 406 2.50 1.49 20.90
N THR A 407 2.39 2.69 21.44
CA THR A 407 1.88 2.93 22.80
C THR A 407 0.54 3.68 22.80
N ARG A 408 -0.03 3.94 21.63
CA ARG A 408 -1.32 4.58 21.44
C ARG A 408 -2.24 3.72 20.57
N ALA A 409 -3.52 3.64 20.93
CA ALA A 409 -4.52 2.91 20.16
C ALA A 409 -5.88 3.61 20.15
N SER A 410 -6.53 3.60 18.99
CA SER A 410 -7.94 3.93 18.87
C SER A 410 -8.74 2.63 18.95
N ILE A 411 -9.67 2.53 19.90
CA ILE A 411 -10.43 1.32 20.14
C ILE A 411 -11.90 1.53 19.83
N GLU A 412 -12.42 0.69 18.93
CA GLU A 412 -13.84 0.68 18.62
C GLU A 412 -14.62 0.02 19.74
N THR A 413 -15.51 0.78 20.34
CA THR A 413 -16.33 0.32 21.48
C THR A 413 -17.81 0.19 21.11
N TRP A 414 -18.23 0.89 20.05
CA TRP A 414 -19.58 0.80 19.49
C TRP A 414 -19.53 0.52 18.00
N ASP A 415 -20.31 -0.46 17.59
CA ASP A 415 -20.71 -0.75 16.21
C ASP A 415 -22.21 -1.01 16.14
N ILE A 416 -22.75 -1.27 14.95
CA ILE A 416 -24.17 -1.58 14.74
C ILE A 416 -24.63 -2.85 15.47
N ASN A 417 -23.72 -3.78 15.81
CA ASN A 417 -24.02 -5.06 16.46
C ASN A 417 -23.81 -5.03 17.97
N THR A 418 -23.30 -3.93 18.51
CA THR A 418 -23.06 -3.76 19.95
C THR A 418 -24.37 -3.93 20.73
N GLN A 419 -24.32 -4.77 21.78
CA GLN A 419 -25.45 -5.04 22.67
C GLN A 419 -25.25 -4.28 23.97
N SER A 420 -26.35 -3.86 24.61
CA SER A 420 -26.30 -3.14 25.89
C SER A 420 -25.60 -3.94 27.00
N GLU A 421 -25.66 -5.27 26.94
CA GLU A 421 -25.04 -6.18 27.91
C GLU A 421 -23.51 -6.20 27.78
N SER A 422 -22.95 -5.88 26.61
CA SER A 422 -21.49 -5.79 26.43
C SER A 422 -20.87 -4.50 26.99
N LEU A 423 -21.69 -3.54 27.39
CA LEU A 423 -21.28 -2.23 27.92
C LEU A 423 -21.43 -2.14 29.44
N VAL A 424 -21.64 -3.28 30.10
CA VAL A 424 -21.77 -3.36 31.55
C VAL A 424 -20.45 -3.74 32.19
N ASP A 425 -20.17 -3.19 33.35
CA ASP A 425 -19.01 -3.52 34.17
C ASP A 425 -18.82 -5.05 34.32
N GLY A 426 -17.58 -5.51 34.12
CA GLY A 426 -17.22 -6.93 34.10
C GLY A 426 -17.55 -7.68 32.82
N SER A 427 -18.02 -7.00 31.76
CA SER A 427 -18.14 -7.59 30.43
C SER A 427 -16.76 -7.86 29.81
N ALA A 428 -16.69 -8.69 28.77
CA ALA A 428 -15.45 -9.00 28.11
C ALA A 428 -14.80 -7.74 27.49
N LEU A 429 -15.61 -6.85 26.91
CA LEU A 429 -15.14 -5.59 26.36
C LEU A 429 -14.53 -4.69 27.44
N MET A 430 -15.21 -4.48 28.55
CA MET A 430 -14.73 -3.62 29.64
C MET A 430 -13.43 -4.20 30.24
N ASN A 431 -13.37 -5.53 30.48
CA ASN A 431 -12.14 -6.18 30.96
C ASN A 431 -10.95 -5.97 29.97
N THR A 432 -11.20 -6.02 28.67
CA THR A 432 -10.14 -5.76 27.67
C THR A 432 -9.66 -4.31 27.74
N ILE A 433 -10.58 -3.35 27.91
CA ILE A 433 -10.22 -1.94 28.09
C ILE A 433 -9.39 -1.76 29.37
N ASP A 434 -9.76 -2.41 30.47
CA ASP A 434 -9.00 -2.40 31.71
C ASP A 434 -7.57 -2.93 31.52
N ASP A 435 -7.43 -4.04 30.78
CA ASP A 435 -6.12 -4.61 30.48
C ASP A 435 -5.26 -3.66 29.67
N LEU A 436 -5.84 -2.92 28.70
CA LEU A 436 -5.14 -1.93 27.90
C LEU A 436 -4.72 -0.70 28.75
N VAL A 437 -5.62 -0.20 29.61
CA VAL A 437 -5.30 0.91 30.53
C VAL A 437 -4.20 0.49 31.51
N ASN A 438 -4.27 -0.73 32.06
CA ASN A 438 -3.25 -1.26 32.95
C ASN A 438 -1.89 -1.47 32.25
N ALA A 439 -1.91 -1.77 30.95
CA ALA A 439 -0.72 -1.85 30.11
C ALA A 439 -0.13 -0.48 29.74
N GLN A 440 -0.73 0.62 30.23
CA GLN A 440 -0.33 2.02 29.95
C GLN A 440 -0.41 2.38 28.46
N ILE A 441 -1.35 1.80 27.72
CA ILE A 441 -1.67 2.22 26.35
C ILE A 441 -2.49 3.51 26.40
N ASP A 442 -2.08 4.54 25.66
CA ASP A 442 -2.84 5.78 25.50
C ASP A 442 -4.03 5.52 24.57
N LEU A 443 -5.25 5.62 25.08
CA LEU A 443 -6.45 5.20 24.39
C LEU A 443 -7.24 6.38 23.82
N SER A 444 -7.77 6.17 22.61
CA SER A 444 -8.84 6.95 21.99
C SER A 444 -10.08 6.08 21.88
N MET A 445 -11.18 6.44 22.53
CA MET A 445 -12.44 5.71 22.44
C MET A 445 -13.20 6.09 21.17
N VAL A 446 -13.67 5.09 20.43
CA VAL A 446 -14.35 5.30 19.15
C VAL A 446 -15.77 4.72 19.21
N PHE A 447 -16.75 5.57 18.99
CA PHE A 447 -18.14 5.20 18.74
C PHE A 447 -18.38 5.26 17.23
N SER A 448 -18.08 4.16 16.53
CA SER A 448 -18.11 4.13 15.05
C SER A 448 -19.52 4.28 14.50
N GLN A 449 -20.45 3.51 15.04
CA GLN A 449 -21.87 3.55 14.68
C GLN A 449 -22.75 3.43 15.92
N LEU A 450 -24.00 3.89 15.85
CA LEU A 450 -24.97 3.65 16.90
C LEU A 450 -25.36 2.17 16.92
N PRO A 451 -25.41 1.54 18.11
CA PRO A 451 -26.01 0.24 18.28
C PRO A 451 -27.41 0.17 17.66
N ARG A 452 -27.71 -0.91 16.95
CA ARG A 452 -28.99 -1.07 16.21
C ARG A 452 -30.21 -0.81 17.07
N GLU A 453 -30.19 -1.26 18.33
CA GLU A 453 -31.31 -1.06 19.27
C GLU A 453 -31.48 0.42 19.63
N LEU A 454 -30.38 1.15 19.84
CA LEU A 454 -30.39 2.58 20.10
C LEU A 454 -30.89 3.37 18.88
N ALA A 455 -30.32 3.09 17.69
CA ALA A 455 -30.73 3.72 16.45
C ALA A 455 -32.22 3.51 16.14
N THR A 456 -32.71 2.28 16.35
CA THR A 456 -34.14 1.95 16.19
C THR A 456 -35.02 2.70 17.19
N THR A 457 -34.60 2.78 18.46
CA THR A 457 -35.34 3.49 19.51
C THR A 457 -35.45 4.98 19.23
N LEU A 458 -34.38 5.59 18.71
CA LEU A 458 -34.34 7.01 18.39
C LEU A 458 -34.90 7.32 16.99
N ALA A 459 -35.14 6.31 16.16
CA ALA A 459 -35.56 6.41 14.74
C ALA A 459 -34.59 7.25 13.91
N VAL A 460 -33.29 7.04 14.09
CA VAL A 460 -32.19 7.70 13.38
C VAL A 460 -31.35 6.67 12.61
N ASP A 461 -30.51 7.16 11.67
CA ASP A 461 -29.55 6.31 10.97
C ASP A 461 -28.43 5.89 11.96
N PRO A 462 -27.93 4.64 11.92
CA PRO A 462 -26.80 4.22 12.73
C PRO A 462 -25.55 5.08 12.56
N ASP A 463 -25.34 5.70 11.42
CA ASP A 463 -24.20 6.58 11.15
C ASP A 463 -24.34 7.99 11.78
N GLU A 464 -25.53 8.35 12.29
CA GLU A 464 -25.80 9.65 12.93
C GLU A 464 -25.31 9.71 14.39
N VAL A 465 -24.07 9.30 14.66
CA VAL A 465 -23.49 9.28 16.01
C VAL A 465 -23.37 10.68 16.60
N MET A 466 -22.75 11.62 15.87
CA MET A 466 -22.56 13.00 16.36
C MET A 466 -23.88 13.72 16.68
N PRO A 467 -24.90 13.72 15.82
CA PRO A 467 -26.19 14.33 16.14
C PRO A 467 -26.83 13.77 17.42
N VAL A 468 -26.72 12.46 17.66
CA VAL A 468 -27.26 11.81 18.87
C VAL A 468 -26.54 12.31 20.12
N PHE A 469 -25.20 12.34 20.13
CA PHE A 469 -24.43 12.84 21.28
C PHE A 469 -24.55 14.36 21.47
N ALA A 470 -24.77 15.11 20.40
CA ALA A 470 -25.11 16.55 20.46
C ALA A 470 -26.55 16.79 20.96
N GLY A 471 -27.38 15.78 20.99
CA GLY A 471 -28.74 15.80 21.46
C GLY A 471 -28.86 15.70 23.00
N PRO A 472 -30.11 15.49 23.52
CA PRO A 472 -30.36 15.36 24.97
C PRO A 472 -29.63 14.15 25.56
N SER A 473 -28.83 14.34 26.62
CA SER A 473 -28.09 13.26 27.28
C SER A 473 -28.92 12.05 27.72
N PRO A 474 -30.18 12.13 28.16
CA PRO A 474 -30.97 10.94 28.47
C PRO A 474 -31.10 9.93 27.32
N ALA A 475 -30.85 10.35 26.09
CA ALA A 475 -30.94 9.46 24.92
C ALA A 475 -29.78 8.46 24.83
N TRP A 476 -28.56 8.89 25.16
CA TRP A 476 -27.34 8.08 24.99
C TRP A 476 -26.65 7.68 26.30
N VAL A 477 -26.89 8.38 27.43
CA VAL A 477 -26.29 8.07 28.71
C VAL A 477 -26.56 6.62 29.18
N PRO A 478 -27.73 6.01 28.95
CA PRO A 478 -27.94 4.60 29.31
C PRO A 478 -26.97 3.63 28.61
N TRP A 479 -26.40 4.04 27.49
CA TRP A 479 -25.49 3.26 26.66
C TRP A 479 -24.01 3.59 26.90
N ALA A 480 -23.66 4.87 26.99
CA ALA A 480 -22.27 5.33 27.13
C ALA A 480 -21.91 5.71 28.57
N GLY A 481 -22.89 5.85 29.46
CA GLY A 481 -22.67 6.39 30.81
C GLY A 481 -21.68 5.60 31.62
N SER A 482 -21.81 4.27 31.69
CA SER A 482 -20.90 3.40 32.45
C SER A 482 -19.45 3.55 31.97
N MET A 483 -19.23 3.57 30.63
CA MET A 483 -17.92 3.72 30.05
C MET A 483 -17.33 5.12 30.32
N LEU A 484 -18.15 6.17 30.24
CA LEU A 484 -17.72 7.53 30.56
C LEU A 484 -17.41 7.71 32.04
N ASP A 485 -18.19 7.09 32.93
CA ASP A 485 -17.96 7.13 34.39
C ASP A 485 -16.67 6.41 34.78
N GLU A 486 -16.36 5.29 34.13
CA GLU A 486 -15.20 4.47 34.43
C GLU A 486 -13.91 5.01 33.79
N TYR A 487 -13.95 5.28 32.50
CA TYR A 487 -12.73 5.66 31.73
C TYR A 487 -12.60 7.15 31.46
N GLY A 488 -13.60 7.97 31.75
CA GLY A 488 -13.59 9.40 31.44
C GLY A 488 -12.45 10.18 32.09
N GLN A 489 -11.82 9.66 33.13
CA GLN A 489 -10.64 10.27 33.77
C GLN A 489 -9.31 9.75 33.20
N ALA A 490 -9.32 8.53 32.65
CA ALA A 490 -8.13 7.89 32.09
C ALA A 490 -7.96 8.20 30.60
N VAL A 491 -9.07 8.38 29.87
CA VAL A 491 -9.10 8.57 28.44
C VAL A 491 -9.47 10.02 28.08
N ALA A 492 -8.58 10.69 27.39
CA ALA A 492 -8.81 12.08 26.95
C ALA A 492 -9.47 12.17 25.57
N HIS A 493 -9.21 11.23 24.67
CA HIS A 493 -9.61 11.28 23.27
C HIS A 493 -10.91 10.50 23.02
N TRP A 494 -11.90 11.17 22.40
CA TRP A 494 -13.22 10.61 22.13
C TRP A 494 -13.64 10.91 20.70
N ARG A 495 -13.88 9.86 19.90
CA ARG A 495 -14.30 9.94 18.50
C ARG A 495 -15.77 9.57 18.37
N PHE A 496 -16.52 10.41 17.64
CA PHE A 496 -17.95 10.23 17.40
C PHE A 496 -18.20 10.08 15.91
N GLY A 497 -18.49 8.86 15.50
CA GLY A 497 -18.56 8.47 14.11
C GLY A 497 -17.18 8.11 13.54
N ASP A 498 -17.20 7.27 12.52
CA ASP A 498 -16.01 6.75 11.87
C ASP A 498 -15.90 7.15 10.39
N GLN A 499 -16.94 7.75 9.85
CA GLN A 499 -16.98 8.26 8.49
C GLN A 499 -16.83 9.78 8.46
N PRO A 500 -16.16 10.32 7.42
CA PRO A 500 -16.06 11.76 7.26
C PRO A 500 -17.44 12.40 7.14
N THR A 501 -17.70 13.41 7.95
CA THR A 501 -18.97 14.13 7.88
C THR A 501 -19.08 14.94 6.58
N LEU A 502 -20.28 14.95 5.98
CA LEU A 502 -20.62 15.78 4.83
C LEU A 502 -21.19 17.15 5.23
N GLU A 503 -21.39 17.39 6.52
CA GLU A 503 -21.99 18.61 7.03
C GLU A 503 -21.10 19.86 6.84
N SER A 504 -21.74 21.02 6.91
CA SER A 504 -21.01 22.28 6.89
C SER A 504 -20.22 22.47 8.20
N ALA A 505 -19.07 23.13 8.14
CA ALA A 505 -18.29 23.41 9.33
C ALA A 505 -19.05 24.20 10.40
N ALA A 506 -20.03 25.01 10.02
CA ALA A 506 -20.87 25.75 10.97
C ALA A 506 -21.80 24.83 11.78
N THR A 507 -22.48 23.89 11.11
CA THR A 507 -23.34 22.86 11.75
C THR A 507 -22.50 21.99 12.67
N LEU A 508 -21.42 21.46 12.13
CA LEU A 508 -20.48 20.59 12.83
C LEU A 508 -19.91 21.27 14.09
N ASN A 509 -19.50 22.53 14.00
CA ASN A 509 -19.03 23.30 15.17
C ASN A 509 -20.07 23.40 16.28
N ALA A 510 -21.34 23.61 15.92
CA ALA A 510 -22.42 23.69 16.90
C ALA A 510 -22.69 22.34 17.58
N GLU A 511 -22.53 21.24 16.87
CA GLU A 511 -22.63 19.89 17.44
C GLU A 511 -21.47 19.56 18.36
N LEU A 512 -20.24 19.81 17.91
CA LEU A 512 -19.03 19.57 18.70
C LEU A 512 -19.01 20.42 20.00
N ASP A 513 -19.53 21.65 19.99
CA ASP A 513 -19.65 22.48 21.18
C ASP A 513 -20.69 21.89 22.17
N ARG A 514 -21.78 21.29 21.67
CA ARG A 514 -22.80 20.61 22.50
C ARG A 514 -22.24 19.31 23.09
N ILE A 515 -21.56 18.49 22.28
CA ILE A 515 -20.91 17.26 22.72
C ILE A 515 -19.88 17.56 23.82
N ASN A 516 -19.00 18.55 23.57
CA ASN A 516 -18.00 18.98 24.57
C ASN A 516 -18.64 19.40 25.90
N SER A 517 -19.77 20.13 25.83
CA SER A 517 -20.51 20.54 27.02
C SER A 517 -21.14 19.37 27.78
N ALA A 518 -21.64 18.37 27.07
CA ALA A 518 -22.22 17.18 27.64
C ALA A 518 -21.16 16.26 28.30
N LEU A 519 -19.98 16.11 27.66
CA LEU A 519 -18.90 15.25 28.14
C LEU A 519 -18.17 15.83 29.37
N ARG A 520 -18.12 17.14 29.57
CA ARG A 520 -17.40 17.78 30.69
C ARG A 520 -17.84 17.32 32.08
N GLY A 521 -19.02 16.70 32.18
CA GLY A 521 -19.49 16.10 33.43
C GLY A 521 -18.77 14.78 33.78
N TYR A 522 -18.16 14.15 32.80
CA TYR A 522 -17.50 12.84 32.88
C TYR A 522 -16.01 12.92 32.64
N VAL A 523 -15.59 13.70 31.64
CA VAL A 523 -14.22 13.78 31.13
C VAL A 523 -13.62 15.16 31.41
N PRO A 524 -12.54 15.26 32.19
CA PRO A 524 -11.85 16.53 32.44
C PRO A 524 -11.11 16.99 31.17
N GLY A 525 -11.66 17.97 30.46
CA GLY A 525 -11.03 18.52 29.25
C GLY A 525 -11.00 17.56 28.06
N PRO A 526 -12.19 17.10 27.61
CA PRO A 526 -12.25 16.10 26.53
C PRO A 526 -11.66 16.63 25.24
N MET A 527 -10.86 15.80 24.56
CA MET A 527 -10.40 15.98 23.19
C MET A 527 -11.37 15.27 22.25
N ILE A 528 -12.10 16.05 21.46
CA ILE A 528 -13.05 15.49 20.50
C ILE A 528 -12.34 15.27 19.19
N VAL A 529 -12.29 14.00 18.76
CA VAL A 529 -11.72 13.58 17.49
C VAL A 529 -12.81 13.60 16.43
N THR A 530 -12.58 14.32 15.34
CA THR A 530 -13.56 14.56 14.28
C THR A 530 -13.02 14.00 12.95
N PRO A 531 -13.64 12.95 12.38
CA PRO A 531 -13.28 12.46 11.05
C PRO A 531 -13.56 13.51 9.96
N TRP A 532 -12.60 13.70 9.06
CA TRP A 532 -12.66 14.66 7.97
C TRP A 532 -12.04 14.09 6.69
N ALA A 533 -12.70 14.26 5.55
CA ALA A 533 -12.16 13.77 4.30
C ALA A 533 -10.94 14.59 3.87
N ILE A 534 -9.86 13.91 3.50
CA ILE A 534 -8.59 14.53 3.14
C ILE A 534 -8.70 15.47 1.92
N ASP A 535 -9.66 15.23 1.05
CA ASP A 535 -9.92 16.01 -0.15
C ASP A 535 -10.72 17.30 0.11
N ARG A 536 -11.25 17.50 1.32
CA ARG A 536 -11.98 18.71 1.72
C ARG A 536 -11.04 19.75 2.30
N PRO A 537 -11.22 21.05 1.96
CA PRO A 537 -10.46 22.15 2.58
C PRO A 537 -10.63 22.17 4.11
N ILE A 538 -9.54 22.45 4.81
CA ILE A 538 -9.57 22.60 6.26
C ILE A 538 -10.08 23.98 6.61
N GLU A 539 -11.31 24.04 7.14
CA GLU A 539 -11.89 25.30 7.56
C GLU A 539 -11.33 25.77 8.91
N PRO A 540 -10.86 27.03 9.01
CA PRO A 540 -10.25 27.56 10.24
C PRO A 540 -11.12 27.40 11.48
N THR A 541 -12.44 27.43 11.35
CA THR A 541 -13.37 27.32 12.47
C THR A 541 -13.37 25.95 13.16
N LEU A 542 -12.87 24.91 12.48
CA LEU A 542 -12.73 23.54 13.00
C LEU A 542 -11.43 23.37 13.82
N THR A 543 -10.42 24.22 13.58
CA THR A 543 -9.11 24.14 14.24
C THR A 543 -9.13 24.89 15.57
N ARG A 544 -9.78 24.34 16.59
CA ARG A 544 -9.88 24.91 17.93
C ARG A 544 -9.11 24.06 18.95
N PRO A 545 -8.65 24.65 20.06
CA PRO A 545 -8.11 23.89 21.20
C PRO A 545 -9.09 22.79 21.63
N ASN A 546 -8.58 21.68 22.16
CA ASN A 546 -9.36 20.50 22.59
C ASN A 546 -10.19 19.81 21.48
N ARG A 547 -9.75 19.97 20.23
CA ARG A 547 -10.23 19.23 19.08
C ARG A 547 -9.08 18.64 18.31
N GLN A 548 -9.28 17.43 17.81
CA GLN A 548 -8.42 16.77 16.86
C GLN A 548 -9.18 16.61 15.54
N LEU A 549 -8.62 17.12 14.46
CA LEU A 549 -9.12 16.83 13.12
C LEU A 549 -8.43 15.56 12.64
N LEU A 550 -9.19 14.50 12.35
CA LEU A 550 -8.67 13.23 11.88
C LEU A 550 -8.97 13.10 10.38
N LEU A 551 -7.92 13.20 9.57
CA LEU A 551 -8.04 13.12 8.13
C LEU A 551 -8.13 11.67 7.68
N MET A 552 -9.12 11.36 6.86
CA MET A 552 -9.36 10.01 6.35
C MET A 552 -8.80 9.92 4.92
N ASP A 553 -7.77 9.08 4.73
CA ASP A 553 -7.25 8.71 3.42
C ASP A 553 -7.98 7.46 2.91
N HIS A 554 -8.60 7.56 1.74
CA HIS A 554 -9.30 6.43 1.09
C HIS A 554 -8.38 5.53 0.25
N GLY A 555 -7.05 5.60 0.48
CA GLY A 555 -6.05 4.73 -0.15
C GLY A 555 -5.45 5.30 -1.45
N ASP A 556 -6.18 6.12 -2.19
CA ASP A 556 -5.75 6.63 -3.51
C ASP A 556 -4.94 7.94 -3.46
N THR A 557 -4.73 8.50 -2.28
CA THR A 557 -4.02 9.77 -2.12
C THR A 557 -2.51 9.59 -2.28
N SER A 558 -1.87 10.45 -3.06
CA SER A 558 -0.41 10.45 -3.23
C SER A 558 0.31 10.92 -1.96
N GLU A 559 1.50 10.38 -1.68
CA GLU A 559 2.37 10.86 -0.60
C GLU A 559 2.68 12.36 -0.69
N ALA A 560 2.70 12.94 -1.89
CA ALA A 560 2.94 14.38 -2.10
C ALA A 560 1.84 15.28 -1.51
N VAL A 561 0.65 14.75 -1.22
CA VAL A 561 -0.45 15.50 -0.58
C VAL A 561 -0.22 15.67 0.92
N MET A 562 0.51 14.75 1.57
CA MET A 562 0.70 14.74 3.02
C MET A 562 1.32 16.05 3.56
N PRO A 563 2.43 16.57 3.00
CA PRO A 563 2.97 17.87 3.44
C PRO A 563 2.01 19.03 3.24
N LEU A 564 1.29 19.06 2.11
CA LEU A 564 0.37 20.15 1.79
C LEU A 564 -0.78 20.26 2.79
N VAL A 565 -1.32 19.12 3.21
CA VAL A 565 -2.42 19.06 4.19
C VAL A 565 -1.95 19.52 5.57
N VAL A 566 -0.74 19.10 6.00
CA VAL A 566 -0.16 19.54 7.27
C VAL A 566 0.08 21.06 7.25
N GLU A 567 0.60 21.60 6.17
CA GLU A 567 0.81 23.04 6.00
C GLU A 567 -0.51 23.84 6.05
N GLU A 568 -1.55 23.38 5.34
CA GLU A 568 -2.88 23.99 5.34
C GLU A 568 -3.48 24.01 6.74
N TRP A 569 -3.42 22.86 7.45
CA TRP A 569 -3.87 22.76 8.84
C TRP A 569 -3.09 23.71 9.74
N PHE A 570 -1.77 23.73 9.65
CA PHE A 570 -0.92 24.54 10.50
C PHE A 570 -1.17 26.03 10.29
N ALA A 571 -1.29 26.48 9.04
CA ALA A 571 -1.65 27.85 8.69
C ALA A 571 -3.03 28.23 9.26
N SER A 572 -4.02 27.34 9.11
CA SER A 572 -5.36 27.50 9.64
C SER A 572 -5.36 27.59 11.17
N ALA A 573 -4.71 26.66 11.85
CA ALA A 573 -4.62 26.62 13.31
C ALA A 573 -3.93 27.85 13.90
N ARG A 574 -2.84 28.30 13.31
CA ARG A 574 -2.14 29.53 13.73
C ARG A 574 -3.00 30.78 13.59
N SER A 575 -3.81 30.87 12.54
CA SER A 575 -4.71 32.01 12.34
C SER A 575 -5.75 32.13 13.45
N GLN A 576 -6.27 31.02 13.99
CA GLN A 576 -7.28 30.96 15.03
C GLN A 576 -6.70 31.23 16.42
N THR A 577 -5.50 30.77 16.69
CA THR A 577 -4.87 30.87 18.02
C THR A 577 -4.01 32.13 18.21
N GLN A 578 -3.98 33.03 17.23
CA GLN A 578 -3.11 34.20 17.20
C GLN A 578 -1.63 33.86 17.45
N GLY A 579 -1.21 32.65 17.02
CA GLY A 579 0.15 32.17 17.14
C GLY A 579 0.56 31.69 18.54
N LYS A 580 -0.37 31.43 19.47
CA LYS A 580 -0.07 30.84 20.78
C LYS A 580 0.10 29.32 20.65
N PRO A 581 1.31 28.75 20.85
CA PRO A 581 1.56 27.32 20.65
C PRO A 581 0.71 26.41 21.53
N ASP A 582 0.50 26.80 22.80
CA ASP A 582 -0.24 25.99 23.79
C ASP A 582 -1.73 25.82 23.46
N GLN A 583 -2.25 26.62 22.53
CA GLN A 583 -3.67 26.62 22.15
C GLN A 583 -3.91 26.01 20.76
N LEU A 584 -2.88 25.46 20.13
CA LEU A 584 -3.04 24.80 18.85
C LEU A 584 -3.82 23.47 19.01
N PRO A 585 -4.72 23.15 18.08
CA PRO A 585 -5.43 21.86 18.05
C PRO A 585 -4.49 20.70 17.72
N SER A 586 -5.03 19.48 17.66
CA SER A 586 -4.31 18.30 17.19
C SER A 586 -4.74 17.92 15.75
N LEU A 587 -3.86 17.26 15.04
CA LEU A 587 -4.10 16.73 13.70
C LEU A 587 -3.82 15.24 13.68
N GLY A 588 -4.74 14.44 13.14
CA GLY A 588 -4.53 13.03 12.89
C GLY A 588 -4.69 12.69 11.41
N MET A 589 -4.10 11.57 11.02
CA MET A 589 -4.21 10.97 9.69
C MET A 589 -4.46 9.48 9.84
N VAL A 590 -5.49 8.98 9.18
CA VAL A 590 -5.75 7.55 9.05
C VAL A 590 -5.12 7.03 7.77
N LEU A 591 -4.34 5.98 7.88
CA LEU A 591 -3.77 5.25 6.77
C LEU A 591 -4.29 3.81 6.80
N SER A 592 -4.86 3.37 5.68
CA SER A 592 -5.31 2.00 5.49
C SER A 592 -4.54 1.35 4.33
N PRO A 593 -4.38 0.02 4.32
CA PRO A 593 -3.99 -0.71 3.13
C PRO A 593 -4.89 -0.35 1.93
N SER A 594 -4.33 -0.29 0.73
CA SER A 594 -5.07 0.21 -0.44
C SER A 594 -6.16 -0.73 -0.96
N HIS A 595 -6.17 -2.01 -0.54
CA HIS A 595 -7.12 -3.05 -1.01
C HIS A 595 -7.35 -4.14 0.05
N GLU A 596 -8.38 -4.99 -0.19
CA GLU A 596 -8.60 -6.18 0.62
C GLU A 596 -7.46 -7.20 0.44
N ILE A 597 -6.67 -7.39 1.47
CA ILE A 597 -5.46 -8.25 1.50
C ILE A 597 -5.73 -9.70 1.07
N ARG A 598 -6.98 -10.17 1.15
CA ARG A 598 -7.36 -11.54 0.83
C ARG A 598 -7.26 -11.90 -0.65
N THR A 599 -7.35 -10.91 -1.52
CA THR A 599 -7.45 -11.09 -2.98
C THR A 599 -6.22 -10.59 -3.74
N TRP A 600 -5.21 -10.07 -3.04
CA TRP A 600 -4.09 -9.40 -3.67
C TRP A 600 -3.07 -10.36 -4.30
N SER A 601 -2.54 -9.94 -5.43
CA SER A 601 -1.29 -10.44 -5.95
C SER A 601 -0.10 -9.94 -5.09
N SER A 602 1.01 -10.65 -5.12
CA SER A 602 2.24 -10.22 -4.42
C SER A 602 2.70 -8.81 -4.81
N VAL A 603 2.48 -8.41 -6.06
CA VAL A 603 2.82 -7.07 -6.56
C VAL A 603 1.96 -6.00 -5.90
N GLU A 604 0.66 -6.27 -5.71
CA GLU A 604 -0.27 -5.34 -5.05
C GLU A 604 0.04 -5.19 -3.57
N ILE A 605 0.29 -6.30 -2.85
CA ILE A 605 0.70 -6.27 -1.45
C ILE A 605 1.96 -5.42 -1.29
N TRP A 606 2.98 -5.66 -2.11
CA TRP A 606 4.23 -4.92 -2.01
C TRP A 606 4.08 -3.44 -2.34
N SER A 607 3.26 -3.10 -3.32
CA SER A 607 2.96 -1.70 -3.67
C SER A 607 2.24 -0.98 -2.54
N SER A 608 1.31 -1.66 -1.85
CA SER A 608 0.60 -1.13 -0.69
C SER A 608 1.55 -0.85 0.47
N VAL A 609 2.39 -1.81 0.83
CA VAL A 609 3.40 -1.69 1.90
C VAL A 609 4.33 -0.49 1.67
N GLY A 610 4.90 -0.37 0.46
CA GLY A 610 5.80 0.73 0.11
C GLY A 610 5.08 2.09 0.08
N GLY A 611 3.86 2.13 -0.47
CA GLY A 611 3.03 3.32 -0.54
C GLY A 611 2.63 3.85 0.84
N LEU A 612 2.18 2.96 1.74
CA LEU A 612 1.83 3.31 3.11
C LEU A 612 3.06 3.86 3.87
N ALA A 613 4.23 3.20 3.73
CA ALA A 613 5.46 3.67 4.36
C ALA A 613 5.82 5.10 3.90
N ARG A 614 5.78 5.39 2.60
CA ARG A 614 6.06 6.74 2.07
C ARG A 614 5.07 7.78 2.57
N LYS A 615 3.77 7.48 2.59
CA LYS A 615 2.74 8.38 3.13
C LYS A 615 2.99 8.70 4.60
N ALA A 616 3.25 7.68 5.42
CA ALA A 616 3.52 7.84 6.85
C ALA A 616 4.79 8.68 7.09
N ILE A 617 5.88 8.42 6.37
CA ILE A 617 7.13 9.18 6.45
C ILE A 617 6.89 10.64 6.02
N SER A 618 6.16 10.89 4.92
CA SER A 618 5.88 12.23 4.41
C SER A 618 5.02 13.05 5.39
N PHE A 619 4.02 12.43 6.03
CA PHE A 619 3.24 13.08 7.07
C PHE A 619 4.09 13.38 8.31
N TRP A 620 4.83 12.38 8.81
CA TRP A 620 5.74 12.55 9.95
C TRP A 620 6.77 13.67 9.70
N TRP A 621 7.33 13.70 8.50
CA TRP A 621 8.27 14.74 8.08
C TRP A 621 7.67 16.14 8.16
N ALA A 622 6.52 16.32 7.52
CA ALA A 622 5.81 17.61 7.51
C ALA A 622 5.37 18.06 8.91
N ALA A 623 4.86 17.10 9.71
CA ALA A 623 4.49 17.36 11.11
C ALA A 623 5.70 17.84 11.93
N SER A 624 6.84 17.18 11.79
CA SER A 624 8.09 17.55 12.47
C SER A 624 8.58 18.96 12.11
N LEU A 625 8.42 19.38 10.84
CA LEU A 625 8.82 20.71 10.38
C LEU A 625 7.98 21.85 11.00
N THR A 626 6.78 21.56 11.52
CA THR A 626 5.98 22.56 12.24
C THR A 626 6.64 23.04 13.54
N GLY A 627 7.55 22.24 14.10
CA GLY A 627 8.21 22.49 15.37
C GLY A 627 7.29 22.32 16.59
N LEU A 628 6.14 21.64 16.42
CA LEU A 628 5.22 21.27 17.48
C LEU A 628 5.62 19.91 18.09
N ASP A 629 5.14 19.67 19.31
CA ASP A 629 5.35 18.39 19.97
C ASP A 629 4.63 17.25 19.21
N ASN A 630 5.25 16.08 19.13
CA ASN A 630 4.70 14.91 18.44
C ASN A 630 3.32 14.48 18.98
N ASP A 631 3.01 14.74 20.23
CA ASP A 631 1.71 14.44 20.86
C ASP A 631 0.52 15.18 20.22
N ARG A 632 0.80 16.21 19.44
CA ARG A 632 -0.21 16.95 18.68
C ARG A 632 -0.60 16.29 17.36
N PHE A 633 0.12 15.28 16.99
CA PHE A 633 -0.08 14.56 15.76
C PHE A 633 -0.42 13.10 16.06
N ASP A 634 -1.22 12.51 15.19
CA ASP A 634 -1.65 11.13 15.29
C ASP A 634 -1.62 10.48 13.90
N LEU A 635 -0.85 9.42 13.76
CA LEU A 635 -0.84 8.57 12.58
C LEU A 635 -1.48 7.25 12.97
N GLU A 636 -2.70 7.01 12.51
CA GLU A 636 -3.47 5.81 12.82
C GLU A 636 -3.40 4.79 11.69
N LEU A 637 -2.91 3.60 11.97
CA LEU A 637 -3.00 2.45 11.06
C LEU A 637 -4.34 1.76 11.25
N ARG A 638 -5.12 1.59 10.17
CA ARG A 638 -6.35 0.78 10.11
C ARG A 638 -6.14 -0.52 9.38
N ASP A 639 -7.14 -1.38 9.48
CA ASP A 639 -7.18 -2.69 8.82
C ASP A 639 -5.87 -3.49 9.07
N ALA A 640 -5.30 -3.30 10.26
CA ALA A 640 -4.03 -3.88 10.68
C ALA A 640 -4.09 -5.41 10.82
N TRP A 641 -5.28 -5.95 11.03
CA TRP A 641 -5.55 -7.38 11.15
C TRP A 641 -6.97 -7.71 10.74
N TRP A 642 -7.18 -8.96 10.41
CA TRP A 642 -8.51 -9.50 10.13
C TRP A 642 -8.68 -10.86 10.79
N VAL A 643 -9.91 -11.28 10.90
CA VAL A 643 -10.22 -12.61 11.41
C VAL A 643 -10.51 -13.52 10.24
N SER A 644 -9.84 -14.69 10.18
CA SER A 644 -10.16 -15.70 9.19
C SER A 644 -11.61 -16.15 9.33
N LYS A 645 -12.27 -16.49 8.21
CA LYS A 645 -13.69 -16.87 8.22
C LYS A 645 -13.94 -18.09 9.11
N GLY A 646 -15.07 -18.07 9.81
CA GLY A 646 -15.62 -19.18 10.60
C GLY A 646 -15.48 -19.04 12.10
N LYS A 647 -16.12 -19.95 12.85
CA LYS A 647 -16.10 -19.91 14.33
C LYS A 647 -14.74 -20.25 14.96
N ARG A 648 -13.80 -20.79 14.18
CA ARG A 648 -12.41 -21.00 14.59
C ARG A 648 -11.51 -19.88 14.06
N GLY A 649 -12.08 -18.74 13.78
CA GLY A 649 -11.36 -17.63 13.22
C GLY A 649 -10.09 -17.33 14.03
N GLN A 650 -8.99 -17.17 13.31
CA GLN A 650 -7.72 -16.71 13.87
C GLN A 650 -7.49 -15.28 13.45
N VAL A 651 -6.90 -14.48 14.32
CA VAL A 651 -6.44 -13.15 13.95
C VAL A 651 -5.21 -13.27 13.07
N MET A 652 -5.28 -12.68 11.90
CA MET A 652 -4.20 -12.63 10.92
C MET A 652 -3.72 -11.19 10.74
N PRO A 653 -2.42 -10.93 10.82
CA PRO A 653 -1.88 -9.58 10.71
C PRO A 653 -1.68 -9.17 9.25
N ALA A 654 -1.91 -7.88 8.97
CA ALA A 654 -1.52 -7.25 7.72
C ALA A 654 0.01 -7.05 7.64
N PRO A 655 0.61 -7.10 6.46
CA PRO A 655 2.05 -6.82 6.31
C PRO A 655 2.42 -5.40 6.77
N GLU A 656 1.51 -4.46 6.72
CA GLU A 656 1.68 -3.09 7.18
C GLU A 656 1.96 -2.98 8.70
N VAL A 657 1.57 -3.96 9.50
CA VAL A 657 1.82 -3.96 10.96
C VAL A 657 3.31 -3.99 11.27
N VAL A 658 4.09 -4.82 10.58
CA VAL A 658 5.55 -4.88 10.79
C VAL A 658 6.24 -3.62 10.27
N VAL A 659 5.74 -3.04 9.18
CA VAL A 659 6.20 -1.74 8.67
C VAL A 659 5.93 -0.65 9.70
N TRP A 660 4.73 -0.62 10.26
CA TRP A 660 4.33 0.34 11.30
C TRP A 660 5.25 0.27 12.51
N LYS A 661 5.54 -0.94 12.98
CA LYS A 661 6.50 -1.17 14.06
C LYS A 661 7.89 -0.62 13.72
N THR A 662 8.37 -0.85 12.50
CA THR A 662 9.67 -0.35 12.04
C THR A 662 9.70 1.17 12.03
N LEU A 663 8.67 1.82 11.46
CA LEU A 663 8.59 3.28 11.43
C LEU A 663 8.48 3.86 12.85
N ALA A 664 7.63 3.32 13.71
CA ALA A 664 7.51 3.76 15.11
C ALA A 664 8.85 3.63 15.86
N THR A 665 9.59 2.55 15.62
CA THR A 665 10.90 2.29 16.24
C THR A 665 11.96 3.30 15.80
N HIS A 666 12.03 3.62 14.50
CA HIS A 666 13.10 4.47 13.96
C HIS A 666 12.76 5.96 13.93
N LEU A 667 11.49 6.34 13.80
CA LEU A 667 11.04 7.73 13.73
C LEU A 667 10.55 8.27 15.07
N GLY A 668 10.12 7.39 15.97
CA GLY A 668 9.71 7.78 17.31
C GLY A 668 10.84 8.50 18.07
N GLY A 669 10.50 9.66 18.70
CA GLY A 669 11.47 10.48 19.40
C GLY A 669 12.48 11.21 18.53
N ARG A 670 12.26 11.25 17.22
CA ARG A 670 13.07 12.00 16.25
C ARG A 670 12.28 13.12 15.58
N SER A 671 13.01 14.10 15.06
CA SER A 671 12.45 15.21 14.29
C SER A 671 13.22 15.44 13.00
N ALA A 672 12.52 16.00 12.01
CA ALA A 672 13.09 16.40 10.74
C ALA A 672 14.18 17.46 10.94
N ILE A 673 15.30 17.31 10.24
CA ILE A 673 16.38 18.30 10.18
C ILE A 673 16.32 19.04 8.85
N GLU A 674 16.51 18.32 7.75
CA GLU A 674 16.63 18.89 6.42
C GLU A 674 16.36 17.83 5.35
N GLN A 675 15.63 18.20 4.30
CA GLN A 675 15.56 17.41 3.07
C GLN A 675 16.79 17.77 2.23
N ILE A 676 17.53 16.78 1.82
CA ILE A 676 18.75 16.95 1.05
C ILE A 676 18.57 16.46 -0.37
N ASP A 677 19.26 17.12 -1.31
CA ASP A 677 19.21 16.84 -2.73
C ASP A 677 20.65 16.48 -3.20
N LEU A 678 21.01 15.22 -3.06
CA LEU A 678 22.31 14.72 -3.49
C LEU A 678 22.25 13.96 -4.83
N VAL A 679 21.13 13.29 -5.09
CA VAL A 679 20.95 12.49 -6.30
C VAL A 679 19.55 12.74 -6.87
N PRO A 680 19.43 13.11 -8.16
CA PRO A 680 18.14 13.31 -8.79
C PRO A 680 17.26 12.04 -8.74
N GLY A 681 15.96 12.21 -8.54
CA GLY A 681 15.01 11.09 -8.49
C GLY A 681 15.03 10.27 -7.20
N VAL A 682 15.75 10.74 -6.16
CA VAL A 682 15.83 10.10 -4.85
C VAL A 682 15.42 11.08 -3.75
N HIS A 683 14.37 10.77 -3.03
CA HIS A 683 14.06 11.48 -1.79
C HIS A 683 15.07 11.12 -0.71
N MET A 684 15.63 12.14 -0.06
CA MET A 684 16.60 11.99 1.02
C MET A 684 16.23 12.92 2.17
N LEU A 685 15.81 12.34 3.28
CA LEU A 685 15.41 13.07 4.49
C LEU A 685 16.41 12.80 5.60
N VAL A 686 16.90 13.85 6.23
CA VAL A 686 17.82 13.75 7.39
C VAL A 686 17.05 14.10 8.64
N ALA A 687 17.12 13.22 9.64
CA ALA A 687 16.48 13.41 10.93
C ALA A 687 17.45 13.12 12.08
N GLY A 688 17.15 13.72 13.23
CA GLY A 688 17.95 13.58 14.44
C GLY A 688 17.08 13.46 15.69
N PRO A 689 17.68 13.28 16.87
CA PRO A 689 16.95 13.24 18.12
C PRO A 689 16.09 14.50 18.29
N GLN A 690 14.85 14.30 18.74
CA GLN A 690 13.99 15.43 19.08
C GLN A 690 14.63 16.21 20.24
N GLN A 691 14.97 17.48 20.01
CA GLN A 691 15.39 18.36 21.08
C GLN A 691 14.18 18.60 21.98
N ILE A 692 14.11 17.91 23.11
CA ILE A 692 13.15 18.22 24.15
C ILE A 692 13.41 19.68 24.50
N ARG A 693 12.55 20.58 24.04
CA ARG A 693 12.52 21.95 24.57
C ARG A 693 12.17 21.77 26.03
N ALA A 694 13.22 21.77 26.89
CA ALA A 694 13.03 21.83 28.31
C ALA A 694 12.14 23.08 28.53
N ASN A 695 10.87 22.87 28.85
CA ASN A 695 10.00 23.91 29.34
C ASN A 695 10.77 24.51 30.53
N ALA A 696 11.32 25.69 30.30
CA ALA A 696 11.85 26.50 31.38
C ALA A 696 10.68 26.89 32.29
N GLN A 697 10.26 25.94 33.10
CA GLN A 697 9.54 26.27 34.33
C GLN A 697 10.55 27.04 35.18
N THR A 698 10.58 28.34 35.00
CA THR A 698 11.10 29.22 35.98
C THR A 698 10.31 28.94 37.26
N SER A 699 10.91 28.10 38.15
CA SER A 699 10.46 28.05 39.50
C SER A 699 10.51 29.48 40.06
N GLN A 700 9.47 29.89 40.77
CA GLN A 700 9.33 31.23 41.37
C GLN A 700 10.48 31.60 42.33
N ASP A 701 11.45 30.75 42.56
CA ASP A 701 12.55 30.90 43.52
C ASP A 701 13.93 31.21 42.91
N GLY A 702 14.04 31.49 41.59
CA GLY A 702 15.27 32.08 41.03
C GLY A 702 16.54 31.22 41.16
N ARG A 703 16.46 29.92 41.47
CA ARG A 703 17.61 29.00 41.53
C ARG A 703 17.77 28.25 40.26
N PHE A 704 18.80 28.59 39.51
CA PHE A 704 19.31 27.73 38.43
C PHE A 704 19.78 26.42 39.05
N PHE A 705 19.06 25.33 38.81
CA PHE A 705 19.65 24.01 38.91
C PHE A 705 20.46 23.78 37.63
N ALA A 706 21.78 23.75 37.80
CA ALA A 706 22.64 23.15 36.77
C ALA A 706 22.15 21.72 36.54
N PRO A 707 22.05 21.26 35.29
CA PRO A 707 21.78 19.84 35.04
C PRO A 707 22.87 19.04 35.75
N GLY A 708 22.45 18.12 36.63
CA GLY A 708 23.35 17.19 37.29
C GLY A 708 24.10 16.42 36.21
N SER A 709 25.40 16.34 36.38
CA SER A 709 26.30 15.52 35.61
C SER A 709 26.04 14.05 35.87
N ASP A 710 24.99 13.52 35.27
CA ASP A 710 24.88 12.09 34.97
C ASP A 710 25.35 11.89 33.52
N GLU A 711 26.65 11.99 33.34
CA GLU A 711 27.37 11.33 32.29
C GLU A 711 27.27 9.81 32.53
N ALA A 712 26.11 9.25 32.25
CA ALA A 712 25.98 7.79 32.20
C ALA A 712 24.93 7.44 31.17
N GLN A 713 25.40 6.87 30.07
CA GLN A 713 24.61 6.21 29.04
C GLN A 713 23.85 7.15 28.08
N ALA A 714 24.57 8.04 27.38
CA ALA A 714 24.22 8.33 26.00
C ALA A 714 24.42 7.02 25.22
N GLY A 715 23.37 6.24 25.13
CA GLY A 715 23.38 5.03 24.31
C GLY A 715 23.57 5.40 22.83
N GLU A 716 23.97 4.42 22.03
CA GLU A 716 24.24 4.46 20.59
C GLU A 716 23.11 5.08 19.72
N ASP A 717 22.03 5.55 20.31
CA ASP A 717 20.81 6.05 19.67
C ASP A 717 20.78 7.58 19.39
N GLU A 718 21.83 8.32 19.70
CA GLU A 718 21.95 9.76 19.42
C GLU A 718 22.44 10.08 18.00
N SER A 719 22.73 9.08 17.18
CA SER A 719 23.16 9.30 15.81
C SER A 719 22.00 9.76 14.90
N GLY A 720 22.30 10.67 13.98
CA GLY A 720 21.36 11.03 12.92
C GLY A 720 20.97 9.86 12.05
N ILE A 721 19.80 9.93 11.46
CA ILE A 721 19.30 8.97 10.47
C ILE A 721 19.08 9.66 9.13
N MET A 722 19.17 8.88 8.06
CA MET A 722 18.77 9.30 6.72
C MET A 722 17.73 8.33 6.17
N ILE A 723 16.64 8.84 5.63
CA ILE A 723 15.56 8.06 5.05
C ILE A 723 15.60 8.28 3.55
N LEU A 724 15.60 7.19 2.78
CA LEU A 724 15.79 7.21 1.33
C LEU A 724 14.68 6.43 0.62
N TRP A 725 14.15 6.98 -0.47
CA TRP A 725 13.31 6.25 -1.43
C TRP A 725 13.37 6.89 -2.81
N LEU A 726 12.95 6.14 -3.83
CA LEU A 726 12.91 6.60 -5.22
C LEU A 726 11.59 7.33 -5.49
N ASP A 727 11.62 8.41 -6.29
CA ASP A 727 10.43 9.12 -6.80
C ASP A 727 9.52 8.14 -7.56
N GLU A 728 10.13 7.33 -8.41
CA GLU A 728 9.45 6.26 -9.13
C GLU A 728 9.96 4.90 -8.60
N PRO A 729 9.11 4.11 -7.91
CA PRO A 729 9.50 2.81 -7.40
C PRO A 729 9.96 1.88 -8.52
N SER A 730 11.20 1.42 -8.48
CA SER A 730 11.78 0.52 -9.48
C SER A 730 11.73 -0.94 -9.01
N LEU A 731 11.52 -1.87 -9.94
CA LEU A 731 11.64 -3.30 -9.71
C LEU A 731 13.09 -3.71 -9.44
N ASP A 732 14.01 -3.10 -10.17
CA ASP A 732 15.43 -3.31 -10.01
C ASP A 732 15.99 -2.31 -9.00
N PRO A 733 16.80 -2.74 -8.01
CA PRO A 733 17.38 -1.82 -7.04
C PRO A 733 18.35 -0.83 -7.71
N VAL A 734 18.27 0.42 -7.30
CA VAL A 734 19.21 1.48 -7.69
C VAL A 734 20.34 1.52 -6.67
N VAL A 735 21.57 1.51 -7.16
CA VAL A 735 22.75 1.57 -6.31
C VAL A 735 23.31 2.99 -6.25
N LEU A 736 23.35 3.57 -5.07
CA LEU A 736 23.96 4.87 -4.81
C LEU A 736 25.34 4.70 -4.17
N ASN A 737 26.30 5.50 -4.62
CA ASN A 737 27.64 5.56 -4.05
C ASN A 737 27.82 6.92 -3.36
N LEU A 738 27.57 6.99 -2.07
CA LEU A 738 27.54 8.24 -1.30
C LEU A 738 28.46 8.18 -0.07
N PRO A 739 29.25 9.23 0.22
CA PRO A 739 30.00 9.35 1.47
C PRO A 739 29.10 9.89 2.58
N VAL A 740 28.31 9.03 3.24
CA VAL A 740 27.35 9.48 4.28
C VAL A 740 27.92 9.48 5.70
N SER A 741 29.08 8.85 5.90
CA SER A 741 29.78 8.75 7.17
C SER A 741 31.27 8.43 6.94
N MET A 742 32.09 8.44 8.00
CA MET A 742 33.49 7.97 7.92
C MET A 742 33.67 6.56 8.53
N GLY A 743 32.60 5.94 9.01
CA GLY A 743 32.56 4.57 9.51
C GLY A 743 31.54 3.75 8.78
N ALA A 744 31.36 2.49 9.17
CA ALA A 744 30.24 1.68 8.70
C ALA A 744 28.90 2.29 9.13
N VAL A 745 27.87 2.09 8.34
CA VAL A 745 26.49 2.49 8.63
C VAL A 745 25.57 1.29 8.58
N SER A 746 24.44 1.35 9.28
CA SER A 746 23.42 0.29 9.23
C SER A 746 22.22 0.76 8.41
N SER A 747 21.88 -0.01 7.39
CA SER A 747 20.67 0.17 6.59
C SER A 747 19.58 -0.77 7.08
N PHE A 748 18.38 -0.26 7.28
CA PHE A 748 17.19 -1.02 7.68
C PHE A 748 16.15 -0.94 6.57
N ASP A 749 15.60 -2.08 6.19
CA ASP A 749 14.41 -2.12 5.33
C ASP A 749 13.13 -1.84 6.13
N VAL A 750 11.99 -1.80 5.44
CA VAL A 750 10.68 -1.55 6.09
C VAL A 750 10.21 -2.67 7.04
N PHE A 751 10.90 -3.81 7.08
CA PHE A 751 10.64 -4.92 8.01
C PHE A 751 11.65 -4.98 9.16
N ASN A 752 12.53 -3.97 9.27
CA ASN A 752 13.59 -3.88 10.27
C ASN A 752 14.72 -4.90 10.10
N ASN A 753 14.94 -5.41 8.88
CA ASN A 753 16.15 -6.20 8.60
C ASN A 753 17.34 -5.27 8.45
N GLU A 754 18.36 -5.53 9.26
CA GLU A 754 19.61 -4.76 9.27
C GLU A 754 20.60 -5.28 8.25
N THR A 755 21.19 -4.36 7.48
CA THR A 755 22.34 -4.62 6.62
C THR A 755 23.44 -3.62 6.97
N VAL A 756 24.57 -4.12 7.42
CA VAL A 756 25.73 -3.27 7.68
C VAL A 756 26.42 -2.94 6.36
N ILE A 757 26.62 -1.65 6.10
CA ILE A 757 27.26 -1.12 4.90
C ILE A 757 28.62 -0.55 5.30
N ASP A 758 29.68 -1.21 4.89
CA ASP A 758 31.04 -0.75 5.13
C ASP A 758 31.41 0.43 4.23
N LEU A 759 32.35 1.24 4.70
CA LEU A 759 32.95 2.30 3.91
C LEU A 759 33.92 1.69 2.92
N GLU A 760 33.55 1.63 1.65
CA GLU A 760 34.39 1.17 0.56
C GLU A 760 35.28 2.29 0.01
N ARG A 761 36.35 1.93 -0.67
CA ARG A 761 37.23 2.85 -1.39
C ARG A 761 37.26 2.50 -2.87
N VAL A 762 36.71 3.39 -3.71
CA VAL A 762 36.51 3.14 -5.14
C VAL A 762 37.42 4.02 -6.00
N GLY A 763 37.81 3.48 -7.14
CA GLY A 763 38.59 4.17 -8.18
C GLY A 763 40.07 4.39 -7.86
N GLY A 764 40.80 4.94 -8.82
CA GLY A 764 42.23 5.19 -8.68
C GLY A 764 42.62 6.21 -7.60
N LEU A 765 41.67 7.04 -7.15
CA LEU A 765 41.85 8.02 -6.08
C LEU A 765 41.42 7.50 -4.71
N SER A 766 40.98 6.24 -4.60
CA SER A 766 40.50 5.62 -3.35
C SER A 766 39.45 6.46 -2.62
N LEU A 767 38.45 6.92 -3.35
CA LEU A 767 37.39 7.77 -2.83
C LEU A 767 36.48 6.97 -1.87
N PRO A 768 36.17 7.48 -0.66
CA PRO A 768 35.32 6.80 0.30
C PRO A 768 33.85 6.87 -0.14
N VAL A 769 33.18 5.74 -0.20
CA VAL A 769 31.75 5.66 -0.52
C VAL A 769 31.08 4.54 0.27
N HIS A 770 29.81 4.72 0.59
CA HIS A 770 28.91 3.66 0.99
C HIS A 770 28.08 3.26 -0.23
N ARG A 771 28.04 1.97 -0.51
CA ARG A 771 27.21 1.41 -1.57
C ARG A 771 25.84 1.09 -1.03
N ILE A 772 24.87 2.01 -1.27
CA ILE A 772 23.52 1.95 -0.74
C ILE A 772 22.60 1.46 -1.84
N GLU A 773 21.88 0.36 -1.60
CA GLU A 773 20.90 -0.19 -2.52
C GLU A 773 19.50 0.28 -2.11
N ILE A 774 18.79 0.94 -3.04
CA ILE A 774 17.40 1.40 -2.83
C ILE A 774 16.49 0.64 -3.78
N GLY A 775 15.50 -0.05 -3.21
CA GLY A 775 14.49 -0.77 -3.96
C GLY A 775 13.15 0.00 -4.03
N ARG A 776 12.07 -0.76 -4.02
CA ARG A 776 10.70 -0.23 -4.11
C ARG A 776 10.20 0.46 -2.85
N SER A 777 10.78 0.16 -1.71
CA SER A 777 10.36 0.69 -0.41
C SER A 777 11.41 1.62 0.16
N PRO A 778 11.01 2.54 1.04
CA PRO A 778 11.94 3.33 1.80
C PRO A 778 12.94 2.46 2.58
N ILE A 779 14.15 2.99 2.75
CA ILE A 779 15.15 2.44 3.65
C ILE A 779 15.58 3.51 4.67
N ILE A 780 16.00 3.06 5.85
CA ILE A 780 16.45 3.93 6.93
C ILE A 780 17.91 3.61 7.23
N ILE A 781 18.78 4.61 7.16
CA ILE A 781 20.20 4.46 7.43
C ILE A 781 20.53 5.11 8.77
N LYS A 782 21.10 4.35 9.68
CA LYS A 782 21.64 4.81 10.97
C LYS A 782 23.17 4.99 10.90
N GLY A 783 23.69 5.88 11.73
CA GLY A 783 25.14 6.18 11.78
C GLY A 783 25.59 7.21 10.75
N VAL A 784 24.64 7.96 10.19
CA VAL A 784 24.90 9.04 9.23
C VAL A 784 25.50 10.25 9.94
N ASN A 785 26.56 10.81 9.36
CA ASN A 785 27.06 12.13 9.78
C ASN A 785 26.19 13.23 9.16
N THR A 786 25.28 13.76 9.95
CA THR A 786 24.27 14.74 9.47
C THR A 786 24.89 16.05 8.98
N GLN A 787 25.97 16.51 9.61
CA GLN A 787 26.68 17.71 9.17
C GLN A 787 27.35 17.50 7.82
N LEU A 788 28.00 16.33 7.63
CA LEU A 788 28.65 16.02 6.38
C LEU A 788 27.67 15.99 5.21
N VAL A 789 26.55 15.25 5.34
CA VAL A 789 25.58 15.14 4.25
C VAL A 789 24.88 16.48 3.96
N ARG A 790 24.62 17.31 4.97
CA ARG A 790 24.07 18.66 4.82
C ARG A 790 25.07 19.58 4.09
N PHE A 791 26.34 19.54 4.46
CA PHE A 791 27.38 20.27 3.76
C PHE A 791 27.46 19.88 2.28
N LEU A 792 27.53 18.57 1.99
CA LEU A 792 27.57 18.09 0.62
C LEU A 792 26.31 18.49 -0.18
N SER A 793 25.14 18.46 0.45
CA SER A 793 23.89 18.90 -0.19
C SER A 793 23.87 20.41 -0.48
N SER A 794 24.54 21.22 0.32
CA SER A 794 24.61 22.67 0.13
C SER A 794 25.46 23.09 -1.07
N ILE A 795 26.32 22.19 -1.60
CA ILE A 795 27.15 22.47 -2.77
C ILE A 795 26.25 22.39 -4.02
N LYS A 796 25.87 23.56 -4.53
CA LYS A 796 24.97 23.74 -5.68
C LYS A 796 25.51 24.77 -6.63
N LEU A 797 25.17 24.64 -7.91
CA LEU A 797 25.45 25.68 -8.91
C LEU A 797 24.27 26.64 -8.98
N THR A 798 24.56 27.96 -8.95
CA THR A 798 23.56 29.02 -9.03
C THR A 798 23.92 30.01 -10.14
N PRO A 799 23.02 30.27 -11.09
CA PRO A 799 21.76 29.56 -11.32
C PRO A 799 21.99 28.06 -11.69
N ASP A 800 21.00 27.23 -11.46
CA ASP A 800 21.01 25.79 -11.68
C ASP A 800 20.83 25.38 -13.14
N ARG A 801 20.71 26.35 -14.04
CA ARG A 801 20.46 26.18 -15.47
C ARG A 801 21.48 26.92 -16.33
N LEU A 802 22.02 26.24 -17.33
CA LEU A 802 22.87 26.82 -18.36
C LEU A 802 22.03 27.23 -19.57
N GLN A 803 22.13 28.52 -19.96
CA GLN A 803 21.48 28.99 -21.15
C GLN A 803 22.19 28.44 -22.41
N ALA A 804 21.46 27.88 -23.39
CA ALA A 804 21.96 27.38 -24.66
C ALA A 804 22.41 28.52 -25.59
N LYS A 805 23.36 29.32 -25.12
CA LYS A 805 23.88 30.54 -25.78
C LYS A 805 25.41 30.46 -25.80
N SER A 806 26.01 30.89 -26.95
CA SER A 806 27.47 30.96 -27.01
C SER A 806 28.02 32.11 -26.16
N GLY A 807 29.13 31.87 -25.48
CA GLY A 807 29.82 32.86 -24.68
C GLY A 807 30.25 32.37 -23.30
N ILE A 808 30.67 33.31 -22.48
CA ILE A 808 31.00 33.05 -21.08
C ILE A 808 29.72 33.19 -20.27
N HIS A 809 29.44 32.17 -19.43
CA HIS A 809 28.32 32.14 -18.49
C HIS A 809 28.89 32.37 -17.09
N HIS A 810 28.29 33.32 -16.36
CA HIS A 810 28.66 33.59 -14.97
C HIS A 810 27.74 32.83 -14.04
N HIS A 811 28.31 31.98 -13.22
CA HIS A 811 27.65 31.17 -12.20
C HIS A 811 28.40 31.33 -10.88
N SER A 812 27.82 30.84 -9.80
CA SER A 812 28.50 30.66 -8.52
C SER A 812 28.23 29.27 -7.99
N VAL A 813 29.21 28.71 -7.28
CA VAL A 813 29.02 27.53 -6.47
C VAL A 813 28.68 27.99 -5.06
N THR A 814 27.44 27.68 -4.62
CA THR A 814 27.00 27.97 -3.25
C THR A 814 27.39 26.83 -2.32
N LEU A 815 27.77 27.13 -1.10
CA LEU A 815 28.03 26.17 -0.04
C LEU A 815 27.74 26.82 1.33
N SER A 816 27.37 26.00 2.33
CA SER A 816 27.07 26.45 3.69
C SER A 816 27.76 25.58 4.74
N ASN A 817 28.08 26.17 5.87
CA ASN A 817 28.69 25.46 7.01
C ASN A 817 27.63 25.03 8.03
N PRO A 818 27.27 23.73 8.11
CA PRO A 818 26.33 23.22 9.11
C PRO A 818 26.97 22.92 10.49
N TRP A 819 28.33 23.00 10.61
CA TRP A 819 29.01 22.76 11.88
C TRP A 819 29.00 24.00 12.78
N PRO A 820 29.05 23.82 14.10
CA PRO A 820 29.16 24.93 15.07
C PRO A 820 30.58 25.51 15.18
N ILE A 821 31.50 25.10 14.29
CA ILE A 821 32.90 25.51 14.23
C ILE A 821 33.22 26.05 12.83
N THR A 822 34.29 26.85 12.70
CA THR A 822 34.79 27.28 11.40
C THR A 822 35.36 26.10 10.62
N ILE A 823 34.91 25.93 9.37
CA ILE A 823 35.40 24.90 8.45
C ILE A 823 36.23 25.51 7.33
N ARG A 824 37.12 24.70 6.77
CA ARG A 824 37.94 25.12 5.63
C ARG A 824 38.19 23.97 4.67
N GLY A 825 38.43 24.27 3.40
CA GLY A 825 38.69 23.25 2.40
C GLY A 825 38.87 23.81 1.02
N GLN A 826 38.81 22.90 0.04
CA GLN A 826 38.89 23.24 -1.38
C GLN A 826 37.88 22.39 -2.17
N LEU A 827 37.23 23.00 -3.13
CA LEU A 827 36.42 22.29 -4.12
C LEU A 827 37.18 22.29 -5.44
N TYR A 828 37.25 21.11 -6.07
CA TYR A 828 37.86 20.93 -7.39
C TYR A 828 36.76 20.54 -8.36
N ILE A 829 36.54 21.32 -9.41
CA ILE A 829 35.59 20.97 -10.48
C ILE A 829 36.32 20.07 -11.46
N VAL A 830 36.06 18.77 -11.39
CA VAL A 830 36.75 17.72 -12.14
C VAL A 830 36.13 17.54 -13.53
N GLU A 831 34.80 17.46 -13.59
CA GLU A 831 34.00 17.32 -14.82
C GLU A 831 32.94 18.40 -14.89
N PRO A 832 32.50 18.78 -16.12
CA PRO A 832 32.90 18.33 -17.43
C PRO A 832 34.20 19.01 -17.89
N GLY A 833 34.88 18.35 -18.80
CA GLY A 833 36.13 18.79 -19.39
C GLY A 833 37.31 18.82 -18.42
N GLY A 834 38.49 19.10 -18.95
CA GLY A 834 39.72 19.22 -18.14
C GLY A 834 40.38 17.90 -17.73
N TYR A 835 39.78 16.75 -18.00
CA TYR A 835 40.42 15.45 -17.82
C TYR A 835 41.34 15.11 -19.01
N THR A 836 42.34 14.32 -18.74
CA THR A 836 43.27 13.82 -19.74
C THR A 836 42.86 12.41 -20.13
N ASP A 837 42.56 12.19 -21.40
CA ASP A 837 42.24 10.86 -21.91
C ASP A 837 43.46 9.90 -21.87
N PRO A 838 43.28 8.59 -22.06
CA PRO A 838 44.40 7.62 -22.08
C PRO A 838 45.47 7.94 -23.12
N ASP A 839 45.12 8.69 -24.18
CA ASP A 839 46.04 9.11 -25.22
C ASP A 839 46.77 10.43 -24.90
N GLY A 840 46.50 11.01 -23.73
CA GLY A 840 47.15 12.23 -23.25
C GLY A 840 46.55 13.54 -23.77
N ASN A 841 45.35 13.50 -24.41
CA ASN A 841 44.67 14.69 -24.85
C ASN A 841 43.78 15.25 -23.72
N ILE A 842 43.80 16.57 -23.55
CA ILE A 842 42.95 17.25 -22.56
C ILE A 842 41.61 17.57 -23.23
N ASP A 843 40.52 17.14 -22.62
CA ASP A 843 39.19 17.54 -23.10
C ASP A 843 38.98 19.03 -22.85
N ARG A 844 38.77 19.77 -23.93
CA ARG A 844 38.54 21.21 -23.95
C ARG A 844 37.13 21.57 -24.38
N SER A 845 36.21 20.64 -24.40
CA SER A 845 34.81 20.87 -24.71
C SER A 845 34.16 21.87 -23.77
N TRP A 846 34.65 21.87 -22.50
CA TRP A 846 34.24 22.79 -21.43
C TRP A 846 35.42 23.57 -20.87
N GLU A 847 35.26 24.88 -20.72
CA GLU A 847 36.20 25.77 -20.05
C GLU A 847 35.56 26.30 -18.78
N ILE A 848 36.13 25.95 -17.62
CA ILE A 848 35.63 26.38 -16.29
C ILE A 848 36.74 27.08 -15.56
N LYS A 849 36.50 28.30 -15.04
CA LYS A 849 37.47 29.15 -14.36
C LYS A 849 36.87 29.86 -13.15
N PRO A 850 37.51 29.82 -11.98
CA PRO A 850 38.57 28.86 -11.61
C PRO A 850 38.01 27.43 -11.42
N ARG A 851 38.85 26.40 -11.61
CA ARG A 851 38.47 25.02 -11.28
C ARG A 851 38.78 24.62 -9.84
N VAL A 852 39.53 25.43 -9.14
CA VAL A 852 39.86 25.22 -7.72
C VAL A 852 39.30 26.39 -6.92
N LEU A 853 38.44 26.07 -5.98
CA LEU A 853 37.69 27.02 -5.19
C LEU A 853 38.01 26.80 -3.71
N PRO A 854 38.99 27.54 -3.14
CA PRO A 854 39.25 27.47 -1.69
C PRO A 854 38.12 28.18 -0.91
N PHE A 855 37.76 27.63 0.25
CA PHE A 855 36.76 28.22 1.14
C PHE A 855 37.18 28.16 2.61
N VAL A 856 36.71 29.14 3.35
CA VAL A 856 36.73 29.18 4.83
C VAL A 856 35.39 29.73 5.25
N LEU A 857 34.63 28.99 6.05
CA LEU A 857 33.28 29.38 6.46
C LEU A 857 33.16 29.34 7.98
N ASP A 858 32.67 30.43 8.56
CA ASP A 858 32.30 30.48 9.97
C ASP A 858 31.00 29.68 10.26
N PRO A 859 30.66 29.35 11.50
CA PRO A 859 29.44 28.61 11.84
C PRO A 859 28.19 29.21 11.20
N ASN A 860 27.39 28.40 10.50
CA ASN A 860 26.18 28.78 9.78
C ASN A 860 26.37 29.81 8.64
N GLU A 861 27.61 30.06 8.23
CA GLU A 861 27.91 30.94 7.10
C GLU A 861 27.58 30.24 5.77
N GLN A 862 26.99 30.99 4.85
CA GLN A 862 26.80 30.60 3.46
C GLN A 862 27.69 31.48 2.57
N SER A 863 28.36 30.86 1.60
CA SER A 863 29.21 31.55 0.64
C SER A 863 28.85 31.21 -0.79
N GLU A 864 29.08 32.16 -1.68
CA GLU A 864 28.95 32.00 -3.13
C GLU A 864 30.32 32.20 -3.78
N LEU A 865 30.85 31.15 -4.38
CA LEU A 865 32.14 31.16 -5.06
C LEU A 865 31.93 31.35 -6.57
N PRO A 866 32.33 32.50 -7.14
CA PRO A 866 32.04 32.80 -8.55
C PRO A 866 32.88 31.93 -9.48
N ILE A 867 32.25 31.46 -10.58
CA ILE A 867 32.90 30.73 -11.66
C ILE A 867 32.41 31.23 -13.03
N GLU A 868 33.25 31.06 -14.01
CA GLU A 868 32.94 31.32 -15.41
C GLU A 868 32.91 29.98 -16.14
N LEU A 869 31.83 29.71 -16.85
CA LEU A 869 31.64 28.51 -17.66
C LEU A 869 31.56 28.88 -19.14
N ALA A 870 32.25 28.15 -19.99
CA ALA A 870 32.07 28.21 -21.44
C ALA A 870 32.11 26.79 -22.01
N TYR A 871 31.29 26.52 -23.00
CA TYR A 871 31.20 25.23 -23.64
C TYR A 871 31.12 25.34 -25.17
N SER A 872 31.37 24.23 -25.88
CA SER A 872 31.38 24.25 -27.34
C SER A 872 29.98 24.45 -27.90
N LEU A 873 29.87 25.14 -29.05
CA LEU A 873 28.62 25.32 -29.77
C LEU A 873 27.94 24.01 -30.22
N GLY A 874 28.67 22.92 -30.21
CA GLY A 874 28.16 21.58 -30.54
C GLY A 874 27.59 20.83 -29.36
N GLU A 875 27.65 21.41 -28.17
CA GLU A 875 27.14 20.76 -26.95
C GLU A 875 25.66 20.46 -27.07
N LEU A 876 25.25 19.26 -26.68
CA LEU A 876 23.85 18.83 -26.72
C LEU A 876 23.07 19.46 -25.55
N ALA A 877 21.81 19.78 -25.78
CA ALA A 877 20.91 20.19 -24.69
C ALA A 877 20.56 19.03 -23.78
N GLY A 878 19.99 19.35 -22.62
CA GLY A 878 19.61 18.41 -21.58
C GLY A 878 20.61 18.37 -20.40
N GLU A 879 20.51 17.36 -19.59
CA GLU A 879 21.27 17.23 -18.36
C GLU A 879 22.77 17.08 -18.62
N LYS A 880 23.57 17.79 -17.82
CA LYS A 880 25.02 17.76 -17.81
C LYS A 880 25.52 17.43 -16.41
N LYS A 881 26.44 16.49 -16.33
CA LYS A 881 27.04 16.05 -15.09
C LYS A 881 28.21 16.98 -14.71
N LEU A 882 28.17 17.51 -13.49
CA LEU A 882 29.28 18.20 -12.86
C LEU A 882 29.81 17.33 -11.72
N SER A 883 31.12 17.09 -11.71
CA SER A 883 31.77 16.35 -10.61
C SER A 883 32.66 17.31 -9.82
N PHE A 884 32.46 17.32 -8.51
CA PHE A 884 33.26 18.06 -7.55
C PHE A 884 34.05 17.12 -6.66
N ASP A 885 35.36 17.29 -6.60
CA ASP A 885 36.17 16.68 -5.56
C ASP A 885 36.29 17.65 -4.38
N VAL A 886 36.01 17.19 -3.19
CA VAL A 886 35.89 18.00 -1.98
C VAL A 886 36.94 17.59 -0.98
N GLU A 887 37.84 18.52 -0.62
CA GLU A 887 38.70 18.43 0.54
C GLU A 887 38.09 19.27 1.66
N LEU A 888 37.86 18.70 2.84
CA LEU A 888 37.20 19.32 3.95
C LEU A 888 37.93 19.05 5.27
N GLN A 889 38.15 20.13 6.02
CA GLN A 889 38.58 20.09 7.41
C GLN A 889 37.50 20.76 8.26
N ALA A 890 36.90 19.97 9.16
CA ALA A 890 35.86 20.43 10.08
C ALA A 890 36.14 19.88 11.50
N ASP A 891 35.24 19.12 12.08
CA ASP A 891 35.42 18.41 13.34
C ASP A 891 36.55 17.33 13.25
N GLN A 892 36.85 16.89 12.04
CA GLN A 892 37.97 16.03 11.67
C GLN A 892 38.47 16.39 10.27
N ASP A 893 39.59 15.80 9.87
CA ASP A 893 40.11 15.86 8.50
C ASP A 893 39.39 14.79 7.66
N TYR A 894 38.53 15.21 6.72
CA TYR A 894 37.83 14.31 5.82
C TYR A 894 38.71 13.93 4.63
N PRO A 895 38.74 12.68 4.20
CA PRO A 895 39.41 12.30 2.97
C PRO A 895 38.74 12.97 1.76
N LEU A 896 39.46 12.96 0.63
CA LEU A 896 38.89 13.49 -0.61
C LEU A 896 37.59 12.75 -0.95
N MET A 897 36.50 13.49 -1.13
CA MET A 897 35.17 12.96 -1.45
C MET A 897 34.72 13.48 -2.80
N ARG A 898 34.01 12.67 -3.57
CA ARG A 898 33.42 13.09 -4.84
C ARG A 898 31.91 13.28 -4.71
N LEU A 899 31.46 14.42 -5.24
CA LEU A 899 30.06 14.78 -5.35
C LEU A 899 29.72 14.97 -6.81
N GLU A 900 28.61 14.40 -7.26
CA GLU A 900 28.07 14.58 -8.60
C GLU A 900 26.83 15.45 -8.52
N ARG A 901 26.70 16.41 -9.47
CA ARG A 901 25.56 17.28 -9.64
C ARG A 901 25.14 17.27 -11.08
N THR A 902 23.86 17.44 -11.32
CA THR A 902 23.29 17.66 -12.65
C THR A 902 22.95 19.12 -12.85
N ILE A 903 23.22 19.65 -14.05
CA ILE A 903 22.79 20.97 -14.45
C ILE A 903 22.12 20.84 -15.83
N GLU A 904 21.03 21.53 -16.06
CA GLU A 904 20.33 21.49 -17.33
C GLU A 904 20.88 22.54 -18.31
N LEU A 905 21.30 22.09 -19.48
CA LEU A 905 21.64 22.96 -20.60
C LEU A 905 20.41 23.11 -21.50
N GLY A 906 19.82 24.29 -21.53
CA GLY A 906 18.58 24.52 -22.26
C GLY A 906 18.28 25.99 -22.51
N TYR A 907 17.07 26.28 -22.92
CA TYR A 907 16.57 27.64 -23.07
C TYR A 907 15.08 27.70 -22.71
N ASP A 908 14.73 28.48 -21.70
CA ASP A 908 13.38 28.50 -21.14
C ASP A 908 12.28 28.99 -22.10
N GLY A 909 12.67 29.74 -23.12
CA GLY A 909 11.73 30.24 -24.09
C GLY A 909 11.37 29.30 -25.23
N ILE A 910 11.97 28.10 -25.27
CA ILE A 910 11.81 27.19 -26.41
C ILE A 910 11.84 25.75 -25.95
N GLU A 911 10.87 24.99 -26.38
CA GLU A 911 10.87 23.54 -26.27
C GLU A 911 11.12 22.93 -27.67
N MET A 912 12.07 21.99 -27.74
CA MET A 912 12.39 21.28 -28.97
C MET A 912 12.37 19.77 -28.68
N PHE A 913 11.65 19.03 -29.52
CA PHE A 913 11.61 17.58 -29.46
C PHE A 913 11.79 16.99 -30.86
N ALA A 914 12.74 16.07 -31.04
CA ALA A 914 13.04 15.42 -32.29
C ALA A 914 12.84 13.91 -32.24
N THR A 915 12.21 13.34 -33.25
CA THR A 915 12.02 11.89 -33.41
C THR A 915 12.54 11.45 -34.77
N ALA A 916 13.06 10.21 -34.87
CA ALA A 916 13.43 9.60 -36.12
C ALA A 916 12.59 8.36 -36.40
N ARG A 917 12.19 8.16 -37.66
CA ARG A 917 11.52 6.94 -38.10
C ARG A 917 12.08 6.49 -39.44
N LYS A 918 12.15 5.19 -39.72
CA LYS A 918 12.55 4.61 -40.99
C LYS A 918 11.31 4.32 -41.82
N ALA A 919 11.23 4.91 -43.00
CA ALA A 919 10.17 4.65 -43.98
C ALA A 919 10.39 3.33 -44.73
N GLN A 920 9.33 2.81 -45.37
CA GLN A 920 9.38 1.50 -46.07
C GLN A 920 10.40 1.43 -47.21
N ASP A 921 10.78 2.56 -47.78
CA ASP A 921 11.80 2.71 -48.84
C ASP A 921 13.22 2.86 -48.30
N GLY A 922 13.41 2.74 -46.98
CA GLY A 922 14.71 2.87 -46.31
C GLY A 922 15.14 4.31 -46.03
N ILE A 923 14.32 5.30 -46.36
CA ILE A 923 14.57 6.71 -46.04
C ILE A 923 14.33 6.95 -44.56
N VAL A 924 15.25 7.62 -43.90
CA VAL A 924 15.09 8.07 -42.50
C VAL A 924 14.45 9.44 -42.50
N ILE A 925 13.33 9.57 -41.81
CA ILE A 925 12.62 10.84 -41.62
C ILE A 925 12.80 11.28 -40.17
N VAL A 926 13.39 12.46 -39.98
CA VAL A 926 13.52 13.13 -38.68
C VAL A 926 12.47 14.23 -38.59
N SER A 927 11.55 14.09 -37.68
CA SER A 927 10.49 15.08 -37.39
C SER A 927 10.89 15.88 -36.17
N VAL A 928 10.93 17.20 -36.30
CA VAL A 928 11.32 18.13 -35.25
C VAL A 928 10.15 19.03 -34.92
N HIS A 929 9.76 18.97 -33.65
CA HIS A 929 8.71 19.79 -33.03
C HIS A 929 9.38 20.94 -32.30
N VAL A 930 8.92 22.16 -32.52
CA VAL A 930 9.43 23.37 -31.85
C VAL A 930 8.24 24.13 -31.29
N THR A 931 8.20 24.36 -29.99
CA THR A 931 7.18 25.17 -29.33
C THR A 931 7.81 26.49 -28.86
N ASN A 932 7.18 27.60 -29.18
CA ASN A 932 7.57 28.91 -28.69
C ASN A 932 6.91 29.20 -27.36
N LEU A 933 7.68 29.21 -26.29
CA LEU A 933 7.23 29.52 -24.91
C LEU A 933 7.44 31.00 -24.53
N LEU A 934 8.07 31.79 -25.41
CA LEU A 934 8.25 33.24 -25.21
C LEU A 934 6.94 34.01 -25.48
N ASP A 935 6.80 35.16 -24.87
CA ASP A 935 5.64 36.06 -25.05
C ASP A 935 5.61 36.81 -26.36
N VAL A 936 6.56 36.54 -27.25
CA VAL A 936 6.73 37.25 -28.53
C VAL A 936 6.86 36.29 -29.72
N VAL A 937 6.43 36.72 -30.88
CA VAL A 937 6.58 35.96 -32.12
C VAL A 937 8.06 35.79 -32.45
N GLN A 938 8.49 34.57 -32.79
CA GLN A 938 9.89 34.25 -33.06
C GLN A 938 10.10 33.55 -34.39
N ASP A 939 11.30 33.76 -34.94
CA ASP A 939 11.80 33.09 -36.13
C ASP A 939 12.94 32.15 -35.77
N PHE A 940 12.89 30.92 -36.29
CA PHE A 940 13.90 29.91 -36.02
C PHE A 940 14.49 29.36 -37.33
N GLU A 941 15.72 28.87 -37.23
CA GLU A 941 16.36 28.05 -38.26
C GLU A 941 16.70 26.67 -37.67
N LEU A 942 16.22 25.63 -38.31
CA LEU A 942 16.56 24.23 -37.97
C LEU A 942 17.63 23.71 -38.90
N ILE A 943 18.65 23.04 -38.36
CA ILE A 943 19.70 22.36 -39.10
C ILE A 943 19.76 20.91 -38.59
N ALA A 944 19.52 19.97 -39.50
CA ALA A 944 19.72 18.55 -39.19
C ALA A 944 21.03 18.07 -39.85
N ILE A 945 21.86 17.41 -39.04
CA ILE A 945 23.25 17.04 -39.38
C ILE A 945 23.37 15.52 -39.26
N PRO A 946 23.24 14.77 -40.34
CA PRO A 946 23.47 13.33 -40.33
C PRO A 946 24.98 13.02 -40.43
N PRO A 947 25.43 11.81 -39.99
CA PRO A 947 26.86 11.45 -40.04
C PRO A 947 27.41 11.30 -41.45
N ASN A 948 26.59 10.83 -42.42
CA ASN A 948 27.06 10.41 -43.76
C ASN A 948 26.50 11.20 -44.95
N GLU A 949 25.72 12.26 -44.70
CA GLU A 949 25.12 13.13 -45.71
C GLU A 949 25.36 14.61 -45.39
N SER A 950 25.03 15.45 -46.35
CA SER A 950 25.10 16.90 -46.15
C SER A 950 23.99 17.37 -45.19
N ARG A 951 24.32 18.31 -44.33
CA ARG A 951 23.34 18.95 -43.43
C ARG A 951 22.21 19.60 -44.23
N LEU A 952 20.99 19.46 -43.71
CA LEU A 952 19.80 20.11 -44.26
C LEU A 952 19.33 21.24 -43.35
N ARG A 953 18.78 22.29 -43.96
CA ARG A 953 18.25 23.46 -43.24
C ARG A 953 16.78 23.68 -43.53
N ARG A 954 16.02 24.15 -42.55
CA ARG A 954 14.64 24.55 -42.66
C ARG A 954 14.39 25.79 -41.81
N SER A 955 13.71 26.78 -42.36
CA SER A 955 13.28 27.97 -41.61
C SER A 955 11.87 27.75 -41.04
N ILE A 956 11.66 28.31 -39.90
CA ILE A 956 10.35 28.43 -39.25
C ILE A 956 10.17 29.92 -38.94
N ASN A 957 9.19 30.54 -39.57
CA ASN A 957 9.00 32.00 -39.42
C ASN A 957 7.66 32.24 -38.70
N GLY A 958 7.67 33.20 -37.80
CA GLY A 958 6.48 33.75 -37.18
C GLY A 958 5.72 32.81 -36.26
N ILE A 959 6.40 31.97 -35.46
CA ILE A 959 5.71 31.15 -34.43
C ILE A 959 5.22 32.08 -33.32
N ALA A 960 3.90 32.07 -33.09
CA ALA A 960 3.27 32.87 -32.03
C ALA A 960 3.56 32.25 -30.63
N PRO A 961 3.39 33.03 -29.56
CA PRO A 961 3.46 32.49 -28.21
C PRO A 961 2.54 31.28 -28.01
N GLY A 962 3.09 30.20 -27.47
CA GLY A 962 2.39 28.91 -27.22
C GLY A 962 2.13 28.07 -28.48
N GLU A 963 2.52 28.56 -29.67
CA GLU A 963 2.34 27.84 -30.94
C GLU A 963 3.48 26.83 -31.18
N GLN A 964 3.14 25.69 -31.77
CA GLN A 964 4.07 24.63 -32.16
C GLN A 964 4.21 24.58 -33.69
N ALA A 965 5.43 24.42 -34.17
CA ALA A 965 5.73 24.16 -35.57
C ALA A 965 6.47 22.83 -35.74
N ILE A 966 6.16 22.12 -36.83
CA ILE A 966 6.80 20.83 -37.16
C ILE A 966 7.57 20.97 -38.45
N ARG A 967 8.80 20.42 -38.51
CA ARG A 967 9.60 20.30 -39.73
C ARG A 967 10.18 18.90 -39.88
N GLU A 968 10.14 18.38 -41.09
CA GLU A 968 10.68 17.07 -41.42
C GLU A 968 11.93 17.19 -42.28
N PHE A 969 12.89 16.30 -41.99
CA PHE A 969 14.11 16.11 -42.76
C PHE A 969 14.17 14.66 -43.26
N ALA A 970 14.55 14.44 -44.52
CA ALA A 970 14.67 13.11 -45.10
C ALA A 970 16.13 12.82 -45.44
N PHE A 971 16.63 11.66 -45.01
CA PHE A 971 18.00 11.21 -45.24
C PHE A 971 18.00 9.82 -45.88
N THR A 972 18.86 9.64 -46.89
CA THR A 972 18.92 8.40 -47.70
C THR A 972 20.10 7.50 -47.33
N LYS A 973 21.07 8.00 -46.55
CA LYS A 973 22.32 7.29 -46.22
C LYS A 973 22.48 7.14 -44.69
N ALA A 974 21.44 7.40 -43.92
CA ALA A 974 21.47 7.19 -42.49
C ALA A 974 21.05 5.74 -42.18
N ASP A 975 21.87 5.04 -41.42
CA ASP A 975 21.65 3.65 -41.03
C ASP A 975 21.05 3.55 -39.60
N SER A 976 20.46 2.39 -39.28
CA SER A 976 19.97 2.11 -37.92
C SER A 976 21.11 2.19 -36.89
N GLY A 977 20.91 2.94 -35.82
CA GLY A 977 21.93 3.25 -34.80
C GLY A 977 22.71 4.55 -35.05
N ASP A 978 22.61 5.16 -36.25
CA ASP A 978 23.22 6.46 -36.49
C ASP A 978 22.58 7.55 -35.61
N GLN A 979 23.42 8.48 -35.17
CA GLN A 979 22.97 9.66 -34.44
C GLN A 979 22.90 10.88 -35.37
N ILE A 980 21.72 11.46 -35.49
CA ILE A 980 21.48 12.69 -36.23
C ILE A 980 21.35 13.84 -35.24
N ILE A 981 22.22 14.85 -35.37
CA ILE A 981 22.15 16.05 -34.55
C ILE A 981 21.19 17.06 -35.18
N VAL A 982 20.22 17.51 -34.42
CA VAL A 982 19.32 18.60 -34.83
C VAL A 982 19.68 19.85 -34.01
N ALA A 983 20.00 20.91 -34.71
CA ALA A 983 20.29 22.22 -34.10
C ALA A 983 19.17 23.21 -34.41
N LEU A 984 18.63 23.83 -33.39
CA LEU A 984 17.71 24.96 -33.47
C LEU A 984 18.47 26.25 -33.19
N LEU A 985 18.35 27.21 -34.08
CA LEU A 985 18.95 28.52 -33.90
C LEU A 985 17.83 29.56 -33.84
N LEU A 986 17.85 30.41 -32.83
CA LEU A 986 17.02 31.59 -32.78
C LEU A 986 17.64 32.68 -33.66
N ARG A 987 16.86 33.17 -34.65
CA ARG A 987 17.35 34.15 -35.61
C ARG A 987 17.76 35.47 -34.93
N ASP A 988 18.85 36.06 -35.36
CA ASP A 988 19.42 37.30 -34.83
C ASP A 988 19.86 37.21 -33.34
N SER A 989 20.12 36.00 -32.86
CA SER A 989 20.59 35.70 -31.51
C SER A 989 21.76 34.72 -31.52
N SER A 990 22.45 34.57 -30.38
CA SER A 990 23.51 33.57 -30.20
C SER A 990 23.01 32.27 -29.59
N ILE A 991 21.67 32.10 -29.49
CA ILE A 991 21.03 30.93 -28.92
C ILE A 991 21.04 29.79 -29.91
N ARG A 992 21.53 28.64 -29.45
CA ARG A 992 21.58 27.41 -30.25
C ARG A 992 21.31 26.21 -29.36
N LEU A 993 20.20 25.53 -29.60
CA LEU A 993 19.81 24.32 -28.92
C LEU A 993 20.13 23.11 -29.80
N ASN A 994 20.95 22.15 -29.34
CA ASN A 994 21.24 20.93 -30.09
C ASN A 994 20.61 19.73 -29.39
N GLN A 995 20.04 18.84 -30.18
CA GLN A 995 19.52 17.56 -29.70
C GLN A 995 20.01 16.44 -30.60
N SER A 996 20.32 15.27 -30.03
CA SER A 996 20.65 14.06 -30.77
C SER A 996 19.42 13.17 -30.88
N VAL A 997 19.16 12.61 -32.04
CA VAL A 997 18.14 11.59 -32.25
C VAL A 997 18.75 10.35 -32.89
N THR A 998 18.47 9.18 -32.30
CA THR A 998 19.01 7.90 -32.82
C THR A 998 18.04 7.34 -33.87
N VAL A 999 18.58 6.88 -34.99
CA VAL A 999 17.82 6.21 -36.04
C VAL A 999 17.43 4.82 -35.60
N PRO A 1000 16.14 4.45 -35.62
CA PRO A 1000 15.64 3.16 -35.14
C PRO A 1000 16.04 1.98 -36.02
#